data_d5c7f3c72977e99c8f5fa91488c1bcc5
#
_entry.id   d5c7f3c72977e99c8f5fa91488c1bcc5
#
_cell.length_a   1.000
_cell.length_b   1.000
_cell.length_c   1.000
_cell.angle_alpha   90.00
_cell.angle_beta   90.00
_cell.angle_gamma   90.00
#
_symmetry.space_group_name_H-M   'P 1'
#
loop_
_entity.id
_entity.type
_entity.pdbx_description
1 polymer ?
#
loop_
_entity_poly.entity_id
_entity_poly.type
_entity_poly.pdbx_seq_one_letter_code
_entity_poly.pdbx_strand_id
1 'polypeptide(L)'
;MKFILLPIFLFISVLSFAQQKQTINGYVKDSLSGETLRGATISAVGKNSTIQTNNYGYFSLTLPENSFNIQVSFIGYETKSIHIDSFSAHTFTIYLSPVSYNLQQVIISAKKRESNVQTAQMGKVDLSIAEIKAIPSFLGETDILKALQLLPGVRNAGEGNSGFYVRGGGPDQNLVLLDDAVVYNTGHLFGFFSVFNADAVKSVTLIKGGFPAQYGGRLSSVIDIVMKDGNINKTEVDAGIGLIASRLSIQGPLVKNKASYMLSARRTYIDALTKPFLGKTNNYYGSGYYFYDLNAKANYQFSNNDRLFLSGYFGRDQFDFNNVKRSFTTNIPWGNSTATLRWNHVFNKKLFANTSLIYNDYKFDFNGAQNNFNINVSSGIKDLNVKTDFDFYPVPEHKLKMGAQYTYHTFLPSLVSGNQDTTVFQPLNVQKKYAGEFAVYIQDDWAISKGLKVNYGLRYSSFTQLGPYTAFTSDANGNHTDSTLYSTNQPIKTYGGFEPRITWRVDIDSFSSIKVAVSRNLQYIHLVSNAGTTLPTDIWVPSTYRVKPQIAWQYALGYFRNFANNTFETSLELYYKSMDNQIEYREGYTPNTLKDPEEDFVFGKGWSYGSELFIHKVKGRFTGWIGYTLSWTWRKFPSLNSGDKFPGKYDRRHDLSVVGTYQLNPKWTLSSVFVFGTGNAISLPERFYFIDGVLTQEFSRVNAYRMAPYHRLDISATYTPVQKKTRWYKGSWVFSVYNVYSRLNPYFLYFDQEGSAANGTLSVTTKQVSLFPVIPSVTWNVHF
;
A
#
# COMPACT_ATOMS: atom_id res chain seq x y z
N MET A 1 -4.30 -3.54 69.16
CA MET A 1 -3.59 -2.46 68.48
C MET A 1 -2.12 -2.75 68.15
N LYS A 2 -1.69 -4.02 67.96
CA LYS A 2 -0.26 -4.35 67.66
C LYS A 2 -0.05 -5.08 66.30
N PHE A 3 -1.10 -5.28 65.50
CA PHE A 3 -1.01 -6.01 64.21
C PHE A 3 -1.19 -5.14 62.94
N ILE A 4 -1.43 -3.83 63.08
CA ILE A 4 -1.66 -2.95 61.91
C ILE A 4 -0.39 -2.15 61.50
N LEU A 5 0.66 -2.15 62.31
CA LEU A 5 1.89 -1.39 62.02
C LEU A 5 2.94 -2.16 61.20
N LEU A 6 2.82 -3.49 61.09
CA LEU A 6 3.81 -4.30 60.34
C LEU A 6 3.71 -4.17 58.80
N PRO A 7 2.51 -4.09 58.18
CA PRO A 7 2.44 -3.90 56.71
C PRO A 7 2.80 -2.48 56.26
N ILE A 8 2.67 -1.46 57.11
CA ILE A 8 3.05 -0.07 56.77
C ILE A 8 4.58 0.08 56.72
N PHE A 9 5.31 -0.61 57.61
CA PHE A 9 6.77 -0.60 57.58
C PHE A 9 7.38 -1.40 56.42
N LEU A 10 6.69 -2.45 55.92
CA LEU A 10 7.12 -3.19 54.76
C LEU A 10 6.87 -2.40 53.44
N PHE A 11 5.89 -1.51 53.42
CA PHE A 11 5.61 -0.66 52.26
C PHE A 11 6.57 0.54 52.15
N ILE A 12 7.14 1.01 53.25
CA ILE A 12 8.10 2.13 53.29
C ILE A 12 9.52 1.67 52.95
N SER A 13 9.88 0.41 53.18
CA SER A 13 11.21 -0.11 52.85
C SER A 13 11.44 -0.45 51.37
N VAL A 14 10.40 -0.44 50.51
CA VAL A 14 10.52 -0.65 49.06
C VAL A 14 10.81 0.65 48.29
N LEU A 15 10.77 1.81 48.96
CA LEU A 15 10.99 3.13 48.32
C LEU A 15 12.45 3.61 48.27
N SER A 16 13.44 2.80 48.63
CA SER A 16 14.79 3.28 48.89
C SER A 16 15.89 2.82 47.96
N PHE A 17 15.66 2.55 46.68
CA PHE A 17 16.73 2.49 45.67
C PHE A 17 16.20 2.92 44.29
N ALA A 18 15.72 4.14 44.17
CA ALA A 18 15.56 4.75 42.85
C ALA A 18 16.95 5.16 42.33
N GLN A 19 17.68 4.27 41.69
CA GLN A 19 18.83 4.68 40.90
C GLN A 19 18.40 5.82 39.98
N GLN A 20 19.09 6.96 40.03
CA GLN A 20 18.77 8.14 39.22
C GLN A 20 18.93 7.80 37.75
N LYS A 21 17.82 7.47 37.09
CA LYS A 21 17.79 7.14 35.65
C LYS A 21 17.81 8.42 34.84
N GLN A 22 18.77 8.56 33.94
CA GLN A 22 18.82 9.70 33.00
C GLN A 22 18.10 9.34 31.70
N THR A 23 17.21 10.23 31.24
CA THR A 23 16.55 10.13 29.94
C THR A 23 17.06 11.21 29.01
N ILE A 24 17.58 10.79 27.84
CA ILE A 24 17.88 11.66 26.69
C ILE A 24 16.83 11.44 25.61
N ASN A 25 16.53 12.50 24.86
CA ASN A 25 15.60 12.46 23.75
C ASN A 25 16.05 13.35 22.60
N GLY A 26 15.54 13.11 21.42
CA GLY A 26 15.91 13.95 20.27
C GLY A 26 15.52 13.37 18.94
N TYR A 27 16.13 13.92 17.89
CA TYR A 27 15.92 13.53 16.52
C TYR A 27 17.21 13.05 15.87
N VAL A 28 17.12 12.01 15.03
CA VAL A 28 18.20 11.62 14.13
C VAL A 28 17.87 12.14 12.74
N LYS A 29 18.81 12.88 12.13
CA LYS A 29 18.63 13.56 10.85
C LYS A 29 19.77 13.25 9.88
N ASP A 30 19.47 13.33 8.58
CA ASP A 30 20.47 13.34 7.51
C ASP A 30 21.27 14.65 7.55
N SER A 31 22.60 14.59 7.47
CA SER A 31 23.47 15.78 7.51
C SER A 31 23.39 16.62 6.24
N LEU A 32 23.05 16.04 5.09
CA LEU A 32 22.99 16.73 3.79
C LEU A 32 21.64 17.42 3.58
N SER A 33 20.55 16.73 3.85
CA SER A 33 19.20 17.22 3.62
C SER A 33 18.51 17.80 4.86
N GLY A 34 18.96 17.40 6.07
CA GLY A 34 18.31 17.73 7.34
C GLY A 34 17.01 16.94 7.60
N GLU A 35 16.64 16.02 6.70
CA GLU A 35 15.48 15.15 6.89
C GLU A 35 15.64 14.21 8.08
N THR A 36 14.54 13.92 8.77
CA THR A 36 14.56 12.97 9.88
C THR A 36 14.69 11.53 9.41
N LEU A 37 15.48 10.70 10.12
CA LEU A 37 15.72 9.30 9.80
C LEU A 37 14.82 8.39 10.65
N ARG A 38 13.80 7.80 10.03
CA ARG A 38 12.85 6.85 10.62
C ARG A 38 13.51 5.48 10.81
N GLY A 39 13.43 4.91 12.01
CA GLY A 39 14.01 3.59 12.30
C GLY A 39 15.53 3.61 12.45
N ALA A 40 16.16 4.77 12.63
CA ALA A 40 17.57 4.84 13.00
C ALA A 40 17.77 4.19 14.38
N THR A 41 18.84 3.39 14.50
CA THR A 41 19.13 2.64 15.71
C THR A 41 20.05 3.43 16.62
N ILE A 42 19.69 3.56 17.88
CA ILE A 42 20.50 4.16 18.96
C ILE A 42 20.81 3.06 19.97
N SER A 43 22.08 2.73 20.16
CA SER A 43 22.55 1.70 21.09
C SER A 43 23.50 2.32 22.12
N ALA A 44 23.31 2.03 23.41
CA ALA A 44 24.26 2.40 24.45
C ALA A 44 25.43 1.41 24.41
N VAL A 45 26.66 1.93 24.27
CA VAL A 45 27.88 1.11 24.17
C VAL A 45 28.15 0.42 25.51
N GLY A 46 28.40 -0.90 25.47
CA GLY A 46 28.61 -1.70 26.69
C GLY A 46 27.34 -2.03 27.48
N LYS A 47 26.16 -1.57 27.02
CA LYS A 47 24.86 -1.85 27.62
C LYS A 47 23.93 -2.53 26.62
N ASN A 48 22.97 -3.30 27.13
CA ASN A 48 21.99 -3.97 26.27
C ASN A 48 20.76 -3.09 25.97
N SER A 49 20.91 -1.78 25.96
CA SER A 49 19.83 -0.86 25.65
C SER A 49 19.98 -0.37 24.22
N THR A 50 19.03 -0.79 23.38
CA THR A 50 18.96 -0.41 21.97
C THR A 50 17.53 -0.01 21.65
N ILE A 51 17.36 1.19 21.07
CA ILE A 51 16.08 1.71 20.63
C ILE A 51 16.15 2.13 19.16
N GLN A 52 14.99 2.31 18.55
CA GLN A 52 14.87 2.88 17.20
C GLN A 52 14.07 4.17 17.24
N THR A 53 14.42 5.11 16.36
CA THR A 53 13.60 6.30 16.18
C THR A 53 12.20 5.91 15.69
N ASN A 54 11.19 6.67 16.10
CA ASN A 54 9.82 6.49 15.66
C ASN A 54 9.64 6.91 14.18
N ASN A 55 8.40 6.91 13.69
CA ASN A 55 8.07 7.27 12.31
C ASN A 55 8.48 8.71 11.92
N TYR A 56 8.78 9.55 12.89
CA TYR A 56 9.14 10.96 12.72
C TYR A 56 10.61 11.25 13.03
N GLY A 57 11.42 10.19 13.23
CA GLY A 57 12.83 10.31 13.55
C GLY A 57 13.14 10.67 15.02
N TYR A 58 12.12 10.67 15.89
CA TYR A 58 12.27 10.96 17.32
C TYR A 58 12.68 9.71 18.09
N PHE A 59 13.53 9.89 19.11
CA PHE A 59 13.93 8.84 20.05
C PHE A 59 13.85 9.31 21.48
N SER A 60 13.68 8.37 22.42
CA SER A 60 13.83 8.59 23.87
C SER A 60 14.55 7.37 24.45
N LEU A 61 15.69 7.60 25.10
CA LEU A 61 16.54 6.55 25.68
C LEU A 61 16.78 6.87 27.15
N THR A 62 16.39 5.96 28.05
CA THR A 62 16.60 6.06 29.49
C THR A 62 17.68 5.07 29.92
N LEU A 63 18.68 5.52 30.64
CA LEU A 63 19.78 4.72 31.18
C LEU A 63 19.99 4.99 32.68
N PRO A 64 20.51 4.01 33.44
CA PRO A 64 20.74 4.15 34.89
C PRO A 64 22.01 4.94 35.25
N GLU A 65 22.72 5.49 34.30
CA GLU A 65 24.01 6.15 34.47
C GLU A 65 23.95 7.60 34.00
N ASN A 66 24.81 8.44 34.58
CA ASN A 66 24.89 9.85 34.28
C ASN A 66 25.82 10.21 33.12
N SER A 67 26.70 9.27 32.68
CA SER A 67 27.59 9.43 31.54
C SER A 67 27.71 8.13 30.78
N PHE A 68 27.55 8.16 29.49
CA PHE A 68 27.61 6.97 28.61
C PHE A 68 27.86 7.32 27.15
N ASN A 69 28.40 6.35 26.43
CA ASN A 69 28.55 6.46 24.97
C ASN A 69 27.35 5.83 24.26
N ILE A 70 26.80 6.55 23.28
CA ILE A 70 25.79 6.02 22.37
C ILE A 70 26.40 5.85 20.98
N GLN A 71 25.98 4.79 20.29
CA GLN A 71 26.26 4.57 18.90
C GLN A 71 24.95 4.72 18.10
N VAL A 72 24.95 5.63 17.13
CA VAL A 72 23.79 5.90 16.28
C VAL A 72 24.09 5.46 14.86
N SER A 73 23.20 4.68 14.28
CA SER A 73 23.39 4.07 12.97
C SER A 73 22.09 4.01 12.16
N PHE A 74 22.21 4.15 10.85
CA PHE A 74 21.12 4.02 9.89
C PHE A 74 21.65 3.46 8.56
N ILE A 75 20.79 2.79 7.78
CA ILE A 75 21.18 2.17 6.49
C ILE A 75 21.64 3.25 5.52
N GLY A 76 22.80 3.03 4.89
CA GLY A 76 23.37 3.98 3.93
C GLY A 76 24.06 5.17 4.58
N TYR A 77 24.23 5.19 5.91
CA TYR A 77 24.87 6.25 6.68
C TYR A 77 26.05 5.75 7.49
N GLU A 78 27.02 6.64 7.72
CA GLU A 78 28.15 6.37 8.62
C GLU A 78 27.66 6.27 10.06
N THR A 79 28.13 5.27 10.79
CA THR A 79 27.81 5.10 12.20
C THR A 79 28.51 6.16 13.03
N LYS A 80 27.79 6.87 13.89
CA LYS A 80 28.32 7.93 14.74
C LYS A 80 28.30 7.52 16.20
N SER A 81 29.45 7.67 16.88
CA SER A 81 29.57 7.52 18.34
C SER A 81 29.55 8.89 19.01
N ILE A 82 28.76 9.01 20.06
CA ILE A 82 28.55 10.26 20.79
C ILE A 82 28.68 9.98 22.27
N HIS A 83 29.51 10.77 22.96
CA HIS A 83 29.59 10.76 24.42
C HIS A 83 28.49 11.68 24.99
N ILE A 84 27.76 11.19 25.97
CA ILE A 84 26.68 11.91 26.65
C ILE A 84 27.07 12.11 28.11
N ASP A 85 27.21 13.37 28.50
CA ASP A 85 27.48 13.77 29.88
C ASP A 85 26.18 14.06 30.66
N SER A 86 26.27 14.03 32.01
CA SER A 86 25.16 14.16 32.93
C SER A 86 24.35 15.46 32.86
N PHE A 87 24.90 16.51 32.26
CA PHE A 87 24.31 17.86 32.24
C PHE A 87 23.50 18.21 30.99
N SER A 88 23.30 17.28 30.08
CA SER A 88 22.57 17.55 28.82
C SER A 88 21.06 17.62 29.06
N ALA A 89 20.55 18.81 29.34
CA ALA A 89 19.13 19.08 29.58
C ALA A 89 18.28 19.22 28.30
N HIS A 90 18.92 19.25 27.10
CA HIS A 90 18.28 19.64 25.85
C HIS A 90 17.91 18.45 24.98
N THR A 91 16.90 18.63 24.12
CA THR A 91 16.56 17.71 23.04
C THR A 91 17.70 17.65 22.03
N PHE A 92 18.28 16.46 21.81
CA PHE A 92 19.41 16.28 20.89
C PHE A 92 18.99 16.30 19.44
N THR A 93 19.81 16.87 18.55
CA THR A 93 19.73 16.61 17.11
C THR A 93 21.00 15.93 16.68
N ILE A 94 20.89 14.69 16.24
CA ILE A 94 22.02 13.85 15.81
C ILE A 94 22.02 13.80 14.29
N TYR A 95 23.06 14.31 13.66
CA TYR A 95 23.24 14.25 12.21
C TYR A 95 24.12 13.07 11.85
N LEU A 96 23.61 12.22 10.94
CA LEU A 96 24.36 11.14 10.30
C LEU A 96 24.73 11.56 8.88
N SER A 97 25.95 11.26 8.46
CA SER A 97 26.42 11.50 7.09
C SER A 97 26.11 10.28 6.23
N PRO A 98 25.49 10.46 5.04
CA PRO A 98 25.40 9.39 4.07
C PRO A 98 26.79 8.86 3.74
N VAL A 99 26.95 7.55 3.60
CA VAL A 99 28.22 6.99 3.12
C VAL A 99 28.44 7.53 1.72
N SER A 100 29.50 8.35 1.55
CA SER A 100 29.85 8.85 0.23
C SER A 100 30.23 7.66 -0.65
N TYR A 101 29.57 7.54 -1.79
CA TYR A 101 29.87 6.54 -2.83
C TYR A 101 31.21 6.84 -3.50
N ASN A 102 32.29 6.73 -2.75
CA ASN A 102 33.61 6.56 -3.33
C ASN A 102 33.73 5.11 -3.81
N LEU A 103 33.59 4.95 -5.05
CA LEU A 103 33.88 3.96 -6.10
C LEU A 103 34.51 2.61 -5.76
N GLN A 104 34.62 2.17 -4.51
CA GLN A 104 35.23 0.88 -4.18
C GLN A 104 34.35 -0.14 -3.44
N GLN A 105 33.19 0.23 -2.94
CA GLN A 105 32.24 -0.76 -2.43
C GLN A 105 30.84 -0.12 -2.35
N VAL A 106 29.86 -0.68 -3.09
CA VAL A 106 28.46 -0.50 -2.74
C VAL A 106 28.25 -1.29 -1.43
N ILE A 107 28.60 -0.68 -0.33
CA ILE A 107 28.17 -1.14 0.98
C ILE A 107 26.79 -0.49 1.19
N ILE A 108 25.77 -1.07 0.57
CA ILE A 108 24.39 -0.93 1.03
C ILE A 108 24.34 -1.73 2.35
N SER A 109 25.05 -1.29 3.35
CA SER A 109 24.84 -1.84 4.68
C SER A 109 25.87 -1.38 5.68
N ALA A 110 25.72 -0.21 6.21
CA ALA A 110 26.08 -0.09 7.59
C ALA A 110 24.81 -0.17 8.42
N LYS A 111 24.00 -1.24 8.23
CA LYS A 111 23.06 -1.65 9.24
C LYS A 111 21.57 -1.54 9.09
N LYS A 112 21.06 -2.57 8.53
CA LYS A 112 19.94 -3.30 9.13
C LYS A 112 20.51 -4.57 9.83
N ARG A 113 21.59 -4.46 10.57
CA ARG A 113 22.33 -5.62 11.08
C ARG A 113 21.46 -6.64 11.83
N GLU A 114 20.23 -6.25 12.22
CA GLU A 114 19.43 -7.05 13.13
C GLU A 114 17.92 -6.84 12.94
N SER A 115 17.46 -5.94 12.02
CA SER A 115 16.03 -5.65 11.92
C SER A 115 15.21 -6.87 11.51
N ASN A 116 15.74 -7.71 10.61
CA ASN A 116 15.09 -8.95 10.21
C ASN A 116 14.95 -9.93 11.40
N VAL A 117 15.97 -10.07 12.24
CA VAL A 117 15.99 -10.98 13.39
C VAL A 117 15.45 -10.30 14.66
N GLN A 118 15.85 -9.05 14.95
CA GLN A 118 15.66 -8.41 16.26
C GLN A 118 14.32 -7.65 16.45
N THR A 119 13.61 -7.28 15.39
CA THR A 119 12.29 -6.65 15.57
C THR A 119 11.25 -7.69 15.96
N ALA A 120 10.35 -7.36 16.90
CA ALA A 120 9.20 -8.22 17.20
C ALA A 120 8.21 -8.28 16.02
N GLN A 121 8.16 -7.23 15.19
CA GLN A 121 7.26 -7.14 14.05
C GLN A 121 7.52 -8.26 13.05
N MET A 122 6.48 -9.05 12.74
CA MET A 122 6.50 -10.09 11.73
C MET A 122 5.93 -9.61 10.39
N GLY A 123 6.45 -10.14 9.26
CA GLY A 123 5.93 -9.80 7.93
C GLY A 123 6.16 -8.35 7.50
N LYS A 124 7.06 -7.62 8.17
CA LYS A 124 7.43 -6.25 7.80
C LYS A 124 8.62 -6.26 6.84
N VAL A 125 8.46 -5.59 5.70
CA VAL A 125 9.53 -5.37 4.72
C VAL A 125 9.63 -3.87 4.43
N ASP A 126 10.82 -3.31 4.62
CA ASP A 126 11.14 -1.93 4.24
C ASP A 126 11.96 -1.97 2.95
N LEU A 127 11.48 -1.37 1.87
CA LEU A 127 12.23 -1.18 0.63
C LEU A 127 12.75 0.24 0.54
N SER A 128 14.04 0.40 0.26
CA SER A 128 14.63 1.69 -0.02
C SER A 128 14.28 2.14 -1.45
N ILE A 129 14.16 3.45 -1.66
CA ILE A 129 13.94 4.01 -3.00
C ILE A 129 15.09 3.68 -3.95
N ALA A 130 16.32 3.52 -3.45
CA ALA A 130 17.48 3.11 -4.24
C ALA A 130 17.31 1.68 -4.79
N GLU A 131 16.84 0.72 -3.98
CA GLU A 131 16.52 -0.64 -4.42
C GLU A 131 15.42 -0.64 -5.47
N ILE A 132 14.34 0.13 -5.25
CA ILE A 132 13.22 0.26 -6.20
C ILE A 132 13.68 0.84 -7.54
N LYS A 133 14.52 1.88 -7.53
CA LYS A 133 15.09 2.50 -8.75
C LYS A 133 16.09 1.60 -9.48
N ALA A 134 16.68 0.62 -8.80
CA ALA A 134 17.60 -0.33 -9.42
C ALA A 134 16.90 -1.43 -10.21
N ILE A 135 15.62 -1.69 -9.97
CA ILE A 135 14.82 -2.71 -10.70
C ILE A 135 14.54 -2.24 -12.13
N PRO A 136 14.55 -3.16 -13.15
CA PRO A 136 14.14 -2.84 -14.51
C PRO A 136 12.79 -2.12 -14.56
N SER A 137 12.75 -0.97 -15.23
CA SER A 137 11.57 -0.13 -15.33
C SER A 137 10.66 -0.59 -16.47
N PHE A 138 9.34 -0.54 -16.25
CA PHE A 138 8.35 -0.77 -17.29
C PHE A 138 8.10 0.53 -18.06
N LEU A 139 8.32 0.50 -19.39
CA LEU A 139 8.19 1.68 -20.26
C LEU A 139 9.00 2.91 -19.80
N GLY A 140 10.10 2.67 -19.03
CA GLY A 140 10.95 3.74 -18.51
C GLY A 140 10.51 4.35 -17.19
N GLU A 141 9.42 3.86 -16.58
CA GLU A 141 8.90 4.36 -15.30
C GLU A 141 9.26 3.45 -14.13
N THR A 142 9.76 4.06 -13.06
CA THR A 142 10.02 3.39 -11.78
C THR A 142 8.73 3.26 -11.00
N ASP A 143 8.31 2.03 -10.66
CA ASP A 143 7.03 1.77 -10.02
C ASP A 143 7.19 1.10 -8.65
N ILE A 144 6.68 1.77 -7.62
CA ILE A 144 6.78 1.34 -6.22
C ILE A 144 5.95 0.07 -5.97
N LEU A 145 4.71 0.02 -6.46
CA LEU A 145 3.83 -1.12 -6.21
C LEU A 145 4.30 -2.36 -6.97
N LYS A 146 4.83 -2.20 -8.20
CA LYS A 146 5.43 -3.31 -8.93
C LYS A 146 6.66 -3.87 -8.24
N ALA A 147 7.47 -3.03 -7.58
CA ALA A 147 8.58 -3.52 -6.76
C ALA A 147 8.08 -4.33 -5.55
N LEU A 148 6.99 -3.90 -4.89
CA LEU A 148 6.37 -4.65 -3.79
C LEU A 148 5.78 -5.99 -4.25
N GLN A 149 5.27 -6.08 -5.49
CA GLN A 149 4.75 -7.32 -6.08
C GLN A 149 5.84 -8.40 -6.30
N LEU A 150 7.13 -8.06 -6.19
CA LEU A 150 8.24 -9.01 -6.26
C LEU A 150 8.61 -9.63 -4.90
N LEU A 151 7.90 -9.26 -3.84
CA LEU A 151 8.11 -9.81 -2.49
C LEU A 151 7.24 -11.05 -2.26
N PRO A 152 7.71 -12.05 -1.50
CA PRO A 152 6.93 -13.24 -1.21
C PRO A 152 5.65 -12.89 -0.45
N GLY A 153 4.56 -13.61 -0.77
CA GLY A 153 3.22 -13.37 -0.22
C GLY A 153 2.47 -12.20 -0.84
N VAL A 154 3.07 -11.48 -1.80
CA VAL A 154 2.44 -10.40 -2.57
C VAL A 154 2.31 -10.82 -4.02
N ARG A 155 1.12 -10.71 -4.58
CA ARG A 155 0.82 -11.14 -5.94
C ARG A 155 0.19 -10.03 -6.75
N ASN A 156 0.49 -10.00 -8.04
CA ASN A 156 -0.24 -9.19 -8.99
C ASN A 156 -1.53 -9.90 -9.47
N ALA A 157 -2.51 -9.13 -9.91
CA ALA A 157 -3.74 -9.66 -10.49
C ALA A 157 -3.56 -10.25 -11.90
N GLY A 158 -2.45 -9.99 -12.54
CA GLY A 158 -2.14 -10.35 -13.92
C GLY A 158 -1.21 -9.33 -14.55
N GLU A 159 -0.93 -9.46 -15.83
CA GLU A 159 -0.06 -8.55 -16.56
C GLU A 159 -0.63 -7.13 -16.55
N GLY A 160 0.22 -6.14 -16.28
CA GLY A 160 -0.15 -4.72 -16.33
C GLY A 160 -1.08 -4.24 -15.21
N ASN A 161 -1.30 -4.98 -14.14
CA ASN A 161 -2.17 -4.55 -13.05
C ASN A 161 -1.36 -4.07 -11.83
N SER A 162 -1.67 -2.89 -11.29
CA SER A 162 -1.09 -2.37 -10.05
C SER A 162 -1.78 -2.93 -8.79
N GLY A 163 -2.97 -3.50 -8.94
CA GLY A 163 -3.67 -4.19 -7.85
C GLY A 163 -2.83 -5.35 -7.33
N PHE A 164 -2.81 -5.53 -6.03
CA PHE A 164 -2.03 -6.60 -5.40
C PHE A 164 -2.84 -7.33 -4.34
N TYR A 165 -2.53 -8.59 -4.20
CA TYR A 165 -3.18 -9.54 -3.32
C TYR A 165 -2.16 -10.04 -2.32
N VAL A 166 -2.46 -9.88 -1.03
CA VAL A 166 -1.55 -10.29 0.03
C VAL A 166 -2.18 -11.40 0.85
N ARG A 167 -1.50 -12.57 0.90
CA ARG A 167 -1.95 -13.72 1.69
C ARG A 167 -3.44 -14.04 1.46
N GLY A 168 -3.86 -14.07 0.20
CA GLY A 168 -5.23 -14.41 -0.22
C GLY A 168 -6.29 -13.33 0.01
N GLY A 169 -5.91 -12.14 0.43
CA GLY A 169 -6.80 -11.00 0.51
C GLY A 169 -6.82 -10.19 -0.78
N GLY A 170 -7.96 -9.57 -1.08
CA GLY A 170 -8.21 -8.73 -2.24
C GLY A 170 -7.52 -7.36 -2.19
N PRO A 171 -7.59 -6.57 -3.27
CA PRO A 171 -6.99 -5.23 -3.33
C PRO A 171 -7.55 -4.28 -2.28
N ASP A 172 -8.86 -4.34 -2.03
CA ASP A 172 -9.57 -3.57 -1.00
C ASP A 172 -9.18 -3.92 0.43
N GLN A 173 -8.59 -5.12 0.63
CA GLN A 173 -8.15 -5.61 1.93
C GLN A 173 -6.73 -5.13 2.30
N ASN A 174 -6.11 -4.29 1.47
CA ASN A 174 -4.82 -3.66 1.71
C ASN A 174 -5.00 -2.19 2.05
N LEU A 175 -4.41 -1.73 3.15
CA LEU A 175 -4.38 -0.31 3.53
C LEU A 175 -3.18 0.35 2.87
N VAL A 176 -3.42 1.25 1.93
CA VAL A 176 -2.36 2.01 1.26
C VAL A 176 -2.41 3.45 1.75
N LEU A 177 -1.32 3.88 2.37
CA LEU A 177 -1.18 5.20 2.97
C LEU A 177 -0.09 6.01 2.27
N LEU A 178 -0.37 7.28 1.99
CA LEU A 178 0.60 8.28 1.59
C LEU A 178 0.59 9.42 2.62
N ASP A 179 1.65 9.53 3.43
CA ASP A 179 1.73 10.46 4.56
C ASP A 179 0.47 10.41 5.47
N ASP A 180 0.05 9.19 5.89
CA ASP A 180 -1.14 8.84 6.68
C ASP A 180 -2.50 8.96 5.93
N ALA A 181 -2.56 9.59 4.76
CA ALA A 181 -3.78 9.66 3.95
C ALA A 181 -4.04 8.35 3.20
N VAL A 182 -5.28 7.87 3.22
CA VAL A 182 -5.69 6.66 2.48
C VAL A 182 -5.76 6.95 0.98
N VAL A 183 -5.12 6.11 0.16
CA VAL A 183 -5.21 6.16 -1.30
C VAL A 183 -6.08 5.00 -1.78
N TYR A 184 -7.30 5.32 -2.26
CA TYR A 184 -8.30 4.29 -2.60
C TYR A 184 -8.02 3.59 -3.92
N ASN A 185 -7.68 4.33 -4.97
CA ASN A 185 -7.22 3.77 -6.24
C ASN A 185 -5.73 4.02 -6.37
N THR A 186 -4.95 2.95 -6.43
CA THR A 186 -3.49 3.01 -6.45
C THR A 186 -2.87 2.93 -7.84
N GLY A 187 -3.70 2.91 -8.91
CA GLY A 187 -3.26 2.67 -10.28
C GLY A 187 -3.71 3.71 -11.29
N HIS A 188 -2.79 4.09 -12.17
CA HIS A 188 -3.04 4.78 -13.42
C HIS A 188 -3.20 3.80 -14.58
N LEU A 189 -3.82 4.24 -15.68
CA LEU A 189 -4.01 3.44 -16.92
C LEU A 189 -4.56 2.05 -16.58
N PHE A 190 -5.72 2.01 -15.92
CA PHE A 190 -6.36 0.76 -15.49
C PHE A 190 -5.45 -0.17 -14.65
N GLY A 191 -4.41 0.39 -14.00
CA GLY A 191 -3.48 -0.36 -13.15
C GLY A 191 -2.11 -0.65 -13.75
N PHE A 192 -1.78 -0.13 -14.93
CA PHE A 192 -0.45 -0.34 -15.52
C PHE A 192 0.66 0.39 -14.79
N PHE A 193 0.38 1.50 -14.14
CA PHE A 193 1.34 2.28 -13.34
C PHE A 193 0.76 2.57 -11.97
N SER A 194 1.62 2.65 -10.96
CA SER A 194 1.19 3.15 -9.66
C SER A 194 1.10 4.67 -9.63
N VAL A 195 0.21 5.17 -8.77
CA VAL A 195 0.04 6.61 -8.54
C VAL A 195 1.21 7.25 -7.78
N PHE A 196 2.16 6.44 -7.30
CA PHE A 196 3.26 6.91 -6.47
C PHE A 196 4.49 7.28 -7.29
N ASN A 197 4.84 8.56 -7.33
CA ASN A 197 6.07 9.03 -7.95
C ASN A 197 7.27 8.73 -7.04
N ALA A 198 8.19 7.86 -7.49
CA ALA A 198 9.38 7.47 -6.71
C ALA A 198 10.32 8.64 -6.37
N ASP A 199 10.28 9.75 -7.11
CA ASP A 199 11.10 10.93 -6.82
C ASP A 199 10.55 11.75 -5.64
N ALA A 200 9.24 11.66 -5.36
CA ALA A 200 8.60 12.30 -4.22
C ALA A 200 8.67 11.46 -2.93
N VAL A 201 8.97 10.15 -3.04
CA VAL A 201 8.89 9.21 -1.91
C VAL A 201 10.23 9.06 -1.22
N LYS A 202 10.20 8.99 0.12
CA LYS A 202 11.34 8.78 1.02
C LYS A 202 11.51 7.33 1.44
N SER A 203 10.40 6.67 1.81
CA SER A 203 10.41 5.29 2.29
C SER A 203 9.10 4.58 2.01
N VAL A 204 9.18 3.27 1.83
CA VAL A 204 8.06 2.37 1.61
C VAL A 204 8.16 1.20 2.58
N THR A 205 7.13 1.00 3.38
CA THR A 205 7.03 -0.11 4.32
C THR A 205 5.81 -0.96 3.98
N LEU A 206 6.02 -2.25 3.76
CA LEU A 206 4.95 -3.25 3.64
C LEU A 206 4.86 -4.07 4.93
N ILE A 207 3.65 -4.26 5.46
CA ILE A 207 3.35 -5.11 6.61
C ILE A 207 2.32 -6.15 6.19
N LYS A 208 2.69 -7.43 6.11
CA LYS A 208 1.85 -8.55 5.65
C LYS A 208 1.17 -9.33 6.79
N GLY A 209 1.50 -9.04 8.03
CA GLY A 209 0.96 -9.72 9.21
C GLY A 209 1.43 -9.10 10.50
N GLY A 210 0.80 -9.47 11.63
CA GLY A 210 1.12 -8.90 12.92
C GLY A 210 0.97 -7.38 12.93
N PHE A 211 -0.13 -6.85 12.37
CA PHE A 211 -0.32 -5.40 12.24
C PHE A 211 -0.17 -4.69 13.58
N PRO A 212 0.60 -3.59 13.67
CA PRO A 212 0.54 -2.70 14.81
C PRO A 212 -0.88 -2.15 15.06
N ALA A 213 -1.27 -1.95 16.31
CA ALA A 213 -2.64 -1.57 16.68
C ALA A 213 -3.07 -0.20 16.13
N GLN A 214 -2.12 0.64 15.74
CA GLN A 214 -2.38 1.94 15.09
C GLN A 214 -3.06 1.82 13.72
N TYR A 215 -2.89 0.68 13.01
CA TYR A 215 -3.50 0.44 11.71
C TYR A 215 -4.76 -0.40 11.86
N GLY A 216 -5.81 -0.11 11.12
CA GLY A 216 -7.07 -0.85 11.12
C GLY A 216 -7.85 -0.64 9.84
N GLY A 217 -9.08 -1.19 9.78
CA GLY A 217 -9.98 -0.99 8.66
C GLY A 217 -9.65 -1.81 7.42
N ARG A 218 -8.65 -2.71 7.45
CA ARG A 218 -8.28 -3.60 6.35
C ARG A 218 -7.81 -4.96 6.89
N LEU A 219 -7.91 -6.03 6.08
CA LEU A 219 -7.72 -7.41 6.52
C LEU A 219 -6.37 -8.02 6.14
N SER A 220 -5.64 -7.47 5.15
CA SER A 220 -4.55 -8.20 4.48
C SER A 220 -3.18 -7.64 4.68
N SER A 221 -2.98 -6.37 4.38
CA SER A 221 -1.68 -5.70 4.54
C SER A 221 -1.82 -4.20 4.78
N VAL A 222 -0.71 -3.61 5.20
CA VAL A 222 -0.53 -2.16 5.26
C VAL A 222 0.67 -1.78 4.40
N ILE A 223 0.50 -0.83 3.52
CA ILE A 223 1.57 -0.17 2.76
C ILE A 223 1.62 1.28 3.23
N ASP A 224 2.70 1.62 3.92
CA ASP A 224 2.94 2.94 4.47
C ASP A 224 4.02 3.63 3.65
N ILE A 225 3.62 4.63 2.85
CA ILE A 225 4.47 5.41 1.96
C ILE A 225 4.63 6.81 2.54
N VAL A 226 5.88 7.20 2.78
CA VAL A 226 6.23 8.51 3.34
C VAL A 226 6.90 9.36 2.26
N MET A 227 6.39 10.57 2.04
CA MET A 227 6.98 11.54 1.13
C MET A 227 8.23 12.20 1.72
N LYS A 228 9.17 12.64 0.85
CA LYS A 228 10.33 13.45 1.24
C LYS A 228 9.87 14.74 1.95
N ASP A 229 10.60 15.14 2.98
CA ASP A 229 10.34 16.39 3.71
C ASP A 229 10.90 17.64 2.98
N GLY A 230 11.80 17.39 2.03
CA GLY A 230 12.56 18.44 1.33
C GLY A 230 13.89 18.80 2.01
N ASN A 231 14.87 19.23 1.21
CA ASN A 231 16.19 19.58 1.70
C ASN A 231 16.17 20.95 2.40
N ILE A 232 16.58 20.98 3.68
CA ILE A 232 16.57 22.20 4.51
C ILE A 232 17.83 23.09 4.28
N ASN A 233 18.84 22.56 3.57
CA ASN A 233 20.16 23.20 3.43
C ASN A 233 20.35 23.83 2.05
N LYS A 234 19.92 23.15 0.97
CA LYS A 234 20.13 23.55 -0.42
C LYS A 234 18.95 23.17 -1.31
N THR A 235 18.80 23.88 -2.42
CA THR A 235 17.86 23.52 -3.48
C THR A 235 18.44 22.38 -4.32
N GLU A 236 17.63 21.37 -4.58
CA GLU A 236 17.96 20.23 -5.44
C GLU A 236 16.83 20.03 -6.45
N VAL A 237 17.18 19.63 -7.66
CA VAL A 237 16.23 19.36 -8.74
C VAL A 237 16.53 17.99 -9.32
N ASP A 238 15.54 17.11 -9.33
CA ASP A 238 15.57 15.84 -10.02
C ASP A 238 14.62 15.89 -11.21
N ALA A 239 15.10 15.55 -12.40
CA ALA A 239 14.28 15.45 -13.61
C ALA A 239 14.50 14.12 -14.30
N GLY A 240 13.49 13.63 -15.00
CA GLY A 240 13.56 12.40 -15.77
C GLY A 240 12.68 12.50 -17.01
N ILE A 241 13.24 12.06 -18.15
CA ILE A 241 12.51 11.95 -19.41
C ILE A 241 12.61 10.51 -19.88
N GLY A 242 11.48 9.83 -19.89
CA GLY A 242 11.34 8.46 -20.37
C GLY A 242 10.62 8.39 -21.72
N LEU A 243 10.37 7.16 -22.19
CA LEU A 243 9.69 6.91 -23.46
C LEU A 243 8.26 7.48 -23.48
N ILE A 244 7.53 7.38 -22.40
CA ILE A 244 6.10 7.71 -22.35
C ILE A 244 5.75 8.76 -21.29
N ALA A 245 6.67 9.11 -20.39
CA ALA A 245 6.42 10.04 -19.30
C ALA A 245 7.64 10.89 -18.98
N SER A 246 7.38 12.08 -18.43
CA SER A 246 8.40 12.95 -17.84
C SER A 246 8.02 13.26 -16.40
N ARG A 247 9.05 13.46 -15.57
CA ARG A 247 8.92 13.83 -14.16
C ARG A 247 9.92 14.93 -13.80
N LEU A 248 9.51 15.74 -12.83
CA LEU A 248 10.30 16.83 -12.27
C LEU A 248 10.03 16.87 -10.76
N SER A 249 11.08 16.96 -9.98
CA SER A 249 10.99 17.14 -8.52
C SER A 249 11.94 18.26 -8.10
N ILE A 250 11.45 19.20 -7.33
CA ILE A 250 12.20 20.34 -6.81
C ILE A 250 12.03 20.35 -5.30
N GLN A 251 13.13 20.44 -4.58
CA GLN A 251 13.12 20.54 -3.12
C GLN A 251 14.14 21.56 -2.64
N GLY A 252 13.86 22.20 -1.50
CA GLY A 252 14.79 23.18 -0.98
C GLY A 252 14.32 23.85 0.31
N PRO A 253 15.13 24.76 0.87
CA PRO A 253 14.75 25.52 2.06
C PRO A 253 13.71 26.60 1.73
N LEU A 254 12.63 26.70 2.52
CA LEU A 254 11.80 27.90 2.61
C LEU A 254 12.42 28.91 3.57
N VAL A 255 12.86 28.39 4.73
CA VAL A 255 13.65 29.14 5.73
C VAL A 255 14.83 28.26 6.12
N LYS A 256 16.04 28.74 5.89
CA LYS A 256 17.26 27.98 6.15
C LYS A 256 17.26 27.41 7.59
N ASN A 257 17.55 26.11 7.73
CA ASN A 257 17.58 25.35 8.98
C ASN A 257 16.23 25.23 9.75
N LYS A 258 15.11 25.81 9.24
CA LYS A 258 13.81 25.77 9.92
C LYS A 258 12.67 25.21 9.09
N ALA A 259 12.68 25.45 7.79
CA ALA A 259 11.59 25.06 6.91
C ALA A 259 12.10 24.57 5.57
N SER A 260 11.47 23.54 5.03
CA SER A 260 11.75 23.03 3.68
C SER A 260 10.47 22.71 2.93
N TYR A 261 10.62 22.61 1.61
CA TYR A 261 9.56 22.19 0.71
C TYR A 261 10.04 21.12 -0.26
N MET A 262 9.11 20.34 -0.77
CA MET A 262 9.27 19.43 -1.89
C MET A 262 8.04 19.56 -2.80
N LEU A 263 8.26 19.75 -4.09
CA LEU A 263 7.26 19.74 -5.15
C LEU A 263 7.68 18.72 -6.19
N SER A 264 6.78 17.84 -6.60
CA SER A 264 7.07 16.84 -7.63
C SER A 264 5.89 16.70 -8.57
N ALA A 265 6.16 16.65 -9.87
CA ALA A 265 5.19 16.48 -10.93
C ALA A 265 5.60 15.34 -11.86
N ARG A 266 4.63 14.59 -12.35
CA ARG A 266 4.79 13.56 -13.39
C ARG A 266 3.64 13.66 -14.38
N ARG A 267 3.89 13.50 -15.68
CA ARG A 267 2.87 13.41 -16.71
C ARG A 267 3.29 12.41 -17.79
N THR A 268 2.33 11.59 -18.23
CA THR A 268 2.49 10.82 -19.47
C THR A 268 2.06 11.64 -20.68
N TYR A 269 2.62 11.31 -21.84
CA TYR A 269 2.32 11.96 -23.12
C TYR A 269 1.98 10.96 -24.22
N ILE A 270 1.34 9.84 -23.86
CA ILE A 270 0.85 8.81 -24.80
C ILE A 270 -0.12 9.45 -25.79
N ASP A 271 -0.99 10.34 -25.31
CA ASP A 271 -1.90 11.15 -26.12
C ASP A 271 -1.17 11.92 -27.23
N ALA A 272 -0.05 12.55 -26.92
CA ALA A 272 0.76 13.30 -27.88
C ALA A 272 1.50 12.38 -28.87
N LEU A 273 1.99 11.21 -28.40
CA LEU A 273 2.70 10.23 -29.23
C LEU A 273 1.78 9.51 -30.22
N THR A 274 0.53 9.24 -29.85
CA THR A 274 -0.44 8.55 -30.71
C THR A 274 -1.12 9.48 -31.71
N LYS A 275 -1.21 10.79 -31.40
CA LYS A 275 -1.91 11.78 -32.21
C LYS A 275 -1.51 11.83 -33.69
N PRO A 276 -0.23 11.69 -34.11
CA PRO A 276 0.16 11.66 -35.52
C PRO A 276 -0.42 10.48 -36.29
N PHE A 277 -0.71 9.35 -35.62
CA PHE A 277 -1.25 8.13 -36.20
C PHE A 277 -2.79 8.11 -36.26
N LEU A 278 -3.45 9.02 -35.52
CA LEU A 278 -4.90 9.17 -35.44
C LEU A 278 -5.34 10.43 -36.20
N GLY A 279 -4.98 10.54 -37.48
CA GLY A 279 -5.39 11.66 -38.37
C GLY A 279 -6.92 11.79 -38.46
N LYS A 280 -7.41 12.95 -38.96
CA LYS A 280 -8.84 13.30 -39.03
C LYS A 280 -9.71 12.28 -39.82
N THR A 281 -9.12 11.48 -40.69
CA THR A 281 -9.79 10.40 -41.45
C THR A 281 -9.88 9.08 -40.71
N ASN A 282 -9.18 8.96 -39.56
CA ASN A 282 -9.20 7.76 -38.74
C ASN A 282 -10.50 7.69 -37.91
N ASN A 283 -11.11 6.51 -37.81
CA ASN A 283 -12.33 6.29 -37.04
C ASN A 283 -12.19 6.63 -35.55
N TYR A 284 -10.99 6.60 -35.04
CA TYR A 284 -10.65 6.86 -33.63
C TYR A 284 -10.00 8.24 -33.42
N TYR A 285 -10.19 9.14 -34.37
CA TYR A 285 -9.70 10.51 -34.24
C TYR A 285 -10.23 11.18 -32.98
N GLY A 286 -9.33 11.80 -32.20
CA GLY A 286 -9.66 12.40 -30.91
C GLY A 286 -9.60 11.45 -29.70
N SER A 287 -9.33 10.14 -29.93
CA SER A 287 -9.05 9.20 -28.82
C SER A 287 -7.66 9.42 -28.27
N GLY A 288 -7.51 9.23 -26.96
CA GLY A 288 -6.23 9.40 -26.29
C GLY A 288 -6.28 9.03 -24.81
N TYR A 289 -5.09 8.92 -24.22
CA TYR A 289 -4.94 8.69 -22.79
C TYR A 289 -3.74 9.44 -22.25
N TYR A 290 -3.90 10.05 -21.09
CA TYR A 290 -2.80 10.58 -20.29
C TYR A 290 -3.16 10.56 -18.80
N PHE A 291 -2.14 10.60 -17.96
CA PHE A 291 -2.30 10.90 -16.54
C PHE A 291 -1.25 11.92 -16.09
N TYR A 292 -1.51 12.53 -14.97
CA TYR A 292 -0.58 13.39 -14.28
C TYR A 292 -0.70 13.27 -12.76
N ASP A 293 0.44 13.48 -12.09
CA ASP A 293 0.57 13.47 -10.64
C ASP A 293 1.26 14.75 -10.18
N LEU A 294 0.75 15.30 -9.09
CA LEU A 294 1.35 16.39 -8.36
C LEU A 294 1.51 15.99 -6.89
N ASN A 295 2.71 16.13 -6.35
CA ASN A 295 3.01 15.91 -4.94
C ASN A 295 3.61 17.19 -4.38
N ALA A 296 3.14 17.62 -3.21
CA ALA A 296 3.66 18.77 -2.51
C ALA A 296 3.80 18.48 -1.02
N LYS A 297 4.91 18.89 -0.44
CA LYS A 297 5.10 18.81 1.01
C LYS A 297 5.89 20.02 1.48
N ALA A 298 5.47 20.59 2.60
CA ALA A 298 6.19 21.65 3.29
C ALA A 298 6.23 21.35 4.77
N ASN A 299 7.28 21.78 5.44
CA ASN A 299 7.35 21.66 6.90
C ASN A 299 8.01 22.88 7.50
N TYR A 300 7.63 23.16 8.77
CA TYR A 300 8.18 24.25 9.55
C TYR A 300 8.43 23.81 10.99
N GLN A 301 9.65 24.00 11.46
CA GLN A 301 10.04 23.77 12.84
C GLN A 301 9.91 25.08 13.64
N PHE A 302 8.85 25.22 14.46
CA PHE A 302 8.60 26.40 15.30
C PHE A 302 9.54 26.45 16.48
N SER A 303 9.77 25.29 17.12
CA SER A 303 10.64 25.11 18.26
C SER A 303 11.35 23.75 18.20
N ASN A 304 12.17 23.44 19.19
CA ASN A 304 12.75 22.10 19.33
C ASN A 304 11.69 21.02 19.60
N ASN A 305 10.53 21.43 20.12
CA ASN A 305 9.43 20.54 20.50
C ASN A 305 8.29 20.52 19.48
N ASP A 306 8.19 21.51 18.58
CA ASP A 306 7.04 21.70 17.70
C ASP A 306 7.45 21.73 16.24
N ARG A 307 6.84 20.87 15.44
CA ARG A 307 7.00 20.83 13.99
C ARG A 307 5.68 20.59 13.30
N LEU A 308 5.37 21.41 12.29
CA LEU A 308 4.19 21.31 11.47
C LEU A 308 4.59 20.83 10.08
N PHE A 309 3.76 19.96 9.50
CA PHE A 309 3.87 19.47 8.13
C PHE A 309 2.55 19.69 7.41
N LEU A 310 2.65 20.10 6.16
CA LEU A 310 1.55 20.10 5.21
C LEU A 310 1.98 19.28 4.01
N SER A 311 1.23 18.24 3.68
CA SER A 311 1.46 17.41 2.50
C SER A 311 0.20 17.24 1.69
N GLY A 312 0.34 17.10 0.37
CA GLY A 312 -0.76 16.89 -0.55
C GLY A 312 -0.33 16.09 -1.77
N TYR A 313 -1.28 15.32 -2.29
CA TYR A 313 -1.17 14.58 -3.52
C TYR A 313 -2.42 14.85 -4.36
N PHE A 314 -2.23 15.03 -5.66
CA PHE A 314 -3.28 15.10 -6.66
C PHE A 314 -2.85 14.30 -7.88
N GLY A 315 -3.64 13.29 -8.25
CA GLY A 315 -3.40 12.48 -9.44
C GLY A 315 -4.69 12.30 -10.22
N ARG A 316 -4.61 12.42 -11.54
CA ARG A 316 -5.77 12.27 -12.42
C ARG A 316 -5.40 11.58 -13.71
N ASP A 317 -6.23 10.62 -14.07
CA ASP A 317 -6.26 9.96 -15.36
C ASP A 317 -7.33 10.57 -16.24
N GLN A 318 -7.06 10.56 -17.55
CA GLN A 318 -7.98 11.01 -18.58
C GLN A 318 -7.93 10.03 -19.75
N PHE A 319 -9.02 9.30 -19.92
CA PHE A 319 -9.19 8.39 -21.06
C PHE A 319 -10.33 8.90 -21.94
N ASP A 320 -9.99 9.25 -23.17
CA ASP A 320 -10.93 9.68 -24.19
C ASP A 320 -11.00 8.65 -25.30
N PHE A 321 -12.19 8.16 -25.60
CA PHE A 321 -12.41 7.26 -26.73
C PHE A 321 -13.48 7.84 -27.64
N ASN A 322 -13.18 7.90 -28.93
CA ASN A 322 -14.07 8.42 -29.95
C ASN A 322 -14.16 7.42 -31.11
N ASN A 323 -15.37 7.05 -31.50
CA ASN A 323 -15.63 6.27 -32.69
C ASN A 323 -16.52 7.07 -33.64
N VAL A 324 -15.89 7.74 -34.59
CA VAL A 324 -16.56 8.68 -35.52
C VAL A 324 -17.64 7.98 -36.34
N LYS A 325 -17.40 6.76 -36.82
CA LYS A 325 -18.40 5.99 -37.63
C LYS A 325 -19.66 5.65 -36.85
N ARG A 326 -19.54 5.41 -35.53
CA ARG A 326 -20.67 5.04 -34.66
C ARG A 326 -21.26 6.22 -33.93
N SER A 327 -20.76 7.45 -34.17
CA SER A 327 -21.11 8.66 -33.40
C SER A 327 -21.06 8.41 -31.90
N PHE A 328 -20.06 7.61 -31.44
CA PHE A 328 -19.90 7.23 -30.06
C PHE A 328 -18.67 7.91 -29.47
N THR A 329 -18.87 8.62 -28.39
CA THR A 329 -17.77 9.22 -27.61
C THR A 329 -17.86 8.78 -26.16
N THR A 330 -16.73 8.55 -25.54
CA THR A 330 -16.66 8.38 -24.09
C THR A 330 -15.47 9.10 -23.50
N ASN A 331 -15.68 9.67 -22.33
CA ASN A 331 -14.69 10.37 -21.53
C ASN A 331 -14.72 9.79 -20.12
N ILE A 332 -13.59 9.25 -19.68
CA ILE A 332 -13.46 8.57 -18.39
C ILE A 332 -12.33 9.23 -17.59
N PRO A 333 -12.61 10.23 -16.76
CA PRO A 333 -11.66 10.76 -15.78
C PRO A 333 -11.79 10.03 -14.45
N TRP A 334 -10.64 9.70 -13.83
CA TRP A 334 -10.59 9.22 -12.44
C TRP A 334 -9.34 9.71 -11.73
N GLY A 335 -9.34 9.67 -10.39
CA GLY A 335 -8.15 10.05 -9.64
C GLY A 335 -8.38 10.22 -8.15
N ASN A 336 -7.28 10.53 -7.45
CA ASN A 336 -7.27 10.78 -6.02
C ASN A 336 -6.76 12.19 -5.73
N SER A 337 -7.30 12.79 -4.66
CA SER A 337 -6.77 14.00 -4.03
C SER A 337 -6.60 13.71 -2.55
N THR A 338 -5.43 14.00 -1.98
CA THR A 338 -5.19 13.88 -0.54
C THR A 338 -4.52 15.12 0.01
N ALA A 339 -4.84 15.47 1.25
CA ALA A 339 -4.15 16.51 2.00
C ALA A 339 -4.00 16.09 3.46
N THR A 340 -2.82 16.30 4.04
CA THR A 340 -2.54 16.02 5.46
C THR A 340 -1.87 17.23 6.09
N LEU A 341 -2.51 17.77 7.14
CA LEU A 341 -1.90 18.72 8.06
C LEU A 341 -1.52 17.95 9.32
N ARG A 342 -0.24 17.96 9.68
CA ARG A 342 0.32 17.17 10.78
C ARG A 342 1.12 18.06 11.72
N TRP A 343 0.84 17.94 13.01
CA TRP A 343 1.59 18.58 14.07
C TRP A 343 2.27 17.52 14.94
N ASN A 344 3.60 17.62 15.03
CA ASN A 344 4.40 16.82 15.97
C ASN A 344 4.74 17.69 17.19
N HIS A 345 4.52 17.14 18.38
CA HIS A 345 4.80 17.81 19.66
C HIS A 345 5.53 16.89 20.64
N VAL A 346 6.58 17.42 21.26
CA VAL A 346 7.34 16.75 22.33
C VAL A 346 6.92 17.35 23.65
N PHE A 347 6.02 16.68 24.41
CA PHE A 347 5.57 17.14 25.72
C PHE A 347 6.69 17.12 26.76
N ASN A 348 7.47 16.05 26.77
CA ASN A 348 8.64 15.87 27.64
C ASN A 348 9.57 14.81 27.06
N LYS A 349 10.68 14.50 27.77
CA LYS A 349 11.70 13.54 27.30
C LYS A 349 11.16 12.13 26.99
N LYS A 350 9.97 11.77 27.50
CA LYS A 350 9.38 10.43 27.38
C LYS A 350 8.06 10.40 26.60
N LEU A 351 7.45 11.54 26.29
CA LEU A 351 6.15 11.60 25.63
C LEU A 351 6.20 12.47 24.38
N PHE A 352 5.94 11.84 23.25
CA PHE A 352 5.83 12.45 21.93
C PHE A 352 4.39 12.29 21.42
N ALA A 353 3.85 13.30 20.76
CA ALA A 353 2.55 13.25 20.11
C ALA A 353 2.63 13.61 18.63
N ASN A 354 1.73 13.02 17.87
CA ASN A 354 1.47 13.31 16.46
C ASN A 354 -0.03 13.48 16.25
N THR A 355 -0.47 14.68 15.87
CA THR A 355 -1.87 14.97 15.54
C THR A 355 -1.98 15.30 14.06
N SER A 356 -2.91 14.67 13.36
CA SER A 356 -3.11 14.85 11.91
C SER A 356 -4.57 15.13 11.60
N LEU A 357 -4.80 16.11 10.71
CA LEU A 357 -6.06 16.34 10.01
C LEU A 357 -5.84 15.90 8.57
N ILE A 358 -6.69 15.00 8.06
CA ILE A 358 -6.49 14.32 6.79
C ILE A 358 -7.75 14.45 5.95
N TYR A 359 -7.60 14.81 4.70
CA TYR A 359 -8.64 14.83 3.68
C TYR A 359 -8.28 13.89 2.54
N ASN A 360 -9.24 13.07 2.10
CA ASN A 360 -9.12 12.19 0.94
C ASN A 360 -10.34 12.35 0.05
N ASP A 361 -10.15 12.32 -1.26
CA ASP A 361 -11.21 12.32 -2.27
C ASP A 361 -10.77 11.42 -3.43
N TYR A 362 -11.45 10.31 -3.62
CA TYR A 362 -11.36 9.48 -4.81
C TYR A 362 -12.62 9.66 -5.63
N LYS A 363 -12.46 9.91 -6.93
CA LYS A 363 -13.57 10.08 -7.85
C LYS A 363 -13.29 9.36 -9.17
N PHE A 364 -14.34 8.72 -9.68
CA PHE A 364 -14.44 8.13 -10.99
C PHE A 364 -15.69 8.66 -11.68
N ASP A 365 -15.57 9.13 -12.93
CA ASP A 365 -16.69 9.49 -13.77
C ASP A 365 -16.58 8.73 -15.11
N PHE A 366 -17.70 8.27 -15.62
CA PHE A 366 -17.88 7.77 -16.97
C PHE A 366 -18.89 8.64 -17.68
N ASN A 367 -18.50 9.30 -18.76
CA ASN A 367 -19.36 10.11 -19.59
C ASN A 367 -19.42 9.46 -20.99
N GLY A 368 -20.57 8.93 -21.36
CA GLY A 368 -20.80 8.31 -22.67
C GLY A 368 -21.83 9.13 -23.46
N ALA A 369 -21.57 9.30 -24.76
CA ALA A 369 -22.53 9.93 -25.67
C ALA A 369 -22.60 9.15 -26.97
N GLN A 370 -23.84 8.93 -27.48
CA GLN A 370 -24.07 8.34 -28.78
C GLN A 370 -25.31 8.98 -29.40
N ASN A 371 -25.14 9.68 -30.50
CA ASN A 371 -26.21 10.50 -31.11
C ASN A 371 -26.81 11.46 -30.09
N ASN A 372 -28.11 11.34 -29.80
CA ASN A 372 -28.85 12.15 -28.85
C ASN A 372 -28.96 11.55 -27.45
N PHE A 373 -28.26 10.41 -27.21
CA PHE A 373 -28.23 9.74 -25.91
C PHE A 373 -26.94 10.08 -25.17
N ASN A 374 -27.06 10.59 -23.95
CA ASN A 374 -25.95 10.83 -23.05
C ASN A 374 -26.15 10.07 -21.74
N ILE A 375 -25.08 9.53 -21.19
CA ILE A 375 -25.05 8.87 -19.89
C ILE A 375 -23.83 9.34 -19.10
N ASN A 376 -24.07 9.65 -17.83
CA ASN A 376 -23.02 9.92 -16.84
C ASN A 376 -23.16 8.96 -15.68
N VAL A 377 -22.06 8.32 -15.31
CA VAL A 377 -21.95 7.46 -14.13
C VAL A 377 -20.84 8.00 -13.25
N SER A 378 -21.16 8.36 -12.02
CA SER A 378 -20.20 8.88 -11.05
C SER A 378 -20.11 7.97 -9.83
N SER A 379 -18.89 7.62 -9.41
CA SER A 379 -18.61 6.86 -8.18
C SER A 379 -17.46 7.50 -7.42
N GLY A 380 -17.45 7.36 -6.10
CA GLY A 380 -16.36 7.93 -5.31
C GLY A 380 -16.51 7.77 -3.81
N ILE A 381 -15.46 8.19 -3.11
CA ILE A 381 -15.42 8.22 -1.65
C ILE A 381 -14.63 9.45 -1.19
N LYS A 382 -15.20 10.19 -0.22
CA LYS A 382 -14.57 11.33 0.44
C LYS A 382 -14.47 11.09 1.93
N ASP A 383 -13.31 11.39 2.51
CA ASP A 383 -13.06 11.28 3.93
C ASP A 383 -12.54 12.57 4.52
N LEU A 384 -12.98 12.84 5.73
CA LEU A 384 -12.36 13.81 6.64
C LEU A 384 -11.98 13.06 7.92
N ASN A 385 -10.68 13.00 8.21
CA ASN A 385 -10.15 12.24 9.35
C ASN A 385 -9.36 13.13 10.29
N VAL A 386 -9.58 12.94 11.59
CA VAL A 386 -8.75 13.50 12.67
C VAL A 386 -8.15 12.33 13.42
N LYS A 387 -6.83 12.36 13.62
CA LYS A 387 -6.07 11.31 14.26
C LYS A 387 -5.04 11.90 15.22
N THR A 388 -4.92 11.32 16.42
CA THR A 388 -3.86 11.66 17.37
C THR A 388 -3.22 10.39 17.88
N ASP A 389 -1.90 10.33 17.78
CA ASP A 389 -1.05 9.23 18.25
C ASP A 389 -0.07 9.74 19.32
N PHE A 390 0.17 8.95 20.36
CA PHE A 390 1.16 9.20 21.38
C PHE A 390 2.17 8.06 21.42
N ASP A 391 3.46 8.39 21.40
CA ASP A 391 4.56 7.48 21.72
C ASP A 391 5.05 7.80 23.14
N PHE A 392 4.93 6.84 24.07
CA PHE A 392 5.32 6.99 25.47
C PHE A 392 6.38 5.97 25.86
N TYR A 393 7.46 6.44 26.44
CA TYR A 393 8.65 5.67 26.83
C TYR A 393 8.82 5.69 28.35
N PRO A 394 8.00 4.95 29.13
CA PRO A 394 8.04 5.03 30.61
C PRO A 394 9.37 4.52 31.17
N VAL A 395 9.83 3.40 30.67
CA VAL A 395 11.10 2.73 31.03
C VAL A 395 11.74 2.10 29.78
N PRO A 396 13.02 1.71 29.81
CA PRO A 396 13.72 1.20 28.62
C PRO A 396 13.11 -0.04 27.98
N GLU A 397 12.45 -0.86 28.81
CA GLU A 397 11.88 -2.14 28.40
C GLU A 397 10.52 -1.99 27.70
N HIS A 398 9.82 -0.86 27.89
CA HIS A 398 8.48 -0.62 27.39
C HIS A 398 8.42 0.57 26.44
N LYS A 399 7.84 0.36 25.27
CA LYS A 399 7.48 1.42 24.33
C LYS A 399 5.98 1.35 24.07
N LEU A 400 5.24 2.19 24.77
CA LEU A 400 3.79 2.29 24.61
C LEU A 400 3.45 3.21 23.42
N LYS A 401 2.49 2.78 22.64
CA LYS A 401 1.86 3.60 21.62
C LYS A 401 0.36 3.56 21.81
N MET A 402 -0.28 4.72 21.85
CA MET A 402 -1.72 4.84 22.01
C MET A 402 -2.26 5.93 21.11
N GLY A 403 -3.53 5.85 20.75
CA GLY A 403 -4.13 6.88 19.91
C GLY A 403 -5.61 6.71 19.71
N ALA A 404 -6.18 7.74 19.10
CA ALA A 404 -7.58 7.80 18.72
C ALA A 404 -7.71 8.41 17.31
N GLN A 405 -8.74 7.98 16.58
CA GLN A 405 -9.07 8.55 15.29
C GLN A 405 -10.59 8.58 15.09
N TYR A 406 -11.04 9.56 14.34
CA TYR A 406 -12.40 9.64 13.84
C TYR A 406 -12.37 10.02 12.36
N THR A 407 -13.14 9.29 11.53
CA THR A 407 -13.28 9.57 10.11
C THR A 407 -14.75 9.72 9.76
N TYR A 408 -15.11 10.81 9.10
CA TYR A 408 -16.39 10.99 8.47
C TYR A 408 -16.28 10.66 6.98
N HIS A 409 -17.07 9.70 6.51
CA HIS A 409 -17.08 9.18 5.15
C HIS A 409 -18.31 9.65 4.39
N THR A 410 -18.11 9.95 3.11
CA THR A 410 -19.18 10.16 2.13
C THR A 410 -18.94 9.24 0.93
N PHE A 411 -19.87 8.34 0.66
CA PHE A 411 -19.82 7.41 -0.46
C PHE A 411 -20.77 7.81 -1.55
N LEU A 412 -20.27 7.75 -2.80
CA LEU A 412 -21.07 7.86 -4.03
C LEU A 412 -21.09 6.50 -4.72
N PRO A 413 -22.08 5.64 -4.45
CA PRO A 413 -22.12 4.32 -5.07
C PRO A 413 -22.76 4.41 -6.45
N SER A 414 -21.98 4.63 -7.51
CA SER A 414 -22.45 4.55 -8.91
C SER A 414 -23.73 5.34 -9.21
N LEU A 415 -23.70 6.64 -8.98
CA LEU A 415 -24.82 7.54 -9.37
C LEU A 415 -24.88 7.64 -10.89
N VAL A 416 -26.03 7.26 -11.48
CA VAL A 416 -26.29 7.35 -12.91
C VAL A 416 -27.22 8.52 -13.20
N SER A 417 -26.91 9.27 -14.22
CA SER A 417 -27.79 10.28 -14.80
C SER A 417 -27.65 10.27 -16.32
N GLY A 418 -28.65 10.71 -17.04
CA GLY A 418 -28.57 10.75 -18.47
C GLY A 418 -29.74 11.48 -19.10
N ASN A 419 -29.65 11.71 -20.41
CA ASN A 419 -30.77 12.26 -21.20
C ASN A 419 -30.80 11.59 -22.58
N GLN A 420 -32.00 11.48 -23.10
CA GLN A 420 -32.24 11.18 -24.50
C GLN A 420 -33.09 12.31 -25.05
N ASP A 421 -32.56 13.06 -26.00
CA ASP A 421 -33.14 14.34 -26.46
C ASP A 421 -33.39 15.28 -25.29
N THR A 422 -34.67 15.62 -25.03
CA THR A 422 -35.11 16.48 -23.92
C THR A 422 -35.52 15.73 -22.66
N THR A 423 -35.58 14.38 -22.71
CA THR A 423 -36.00 13.57 -21.57
C THR A 423 -34.80 13.28 -20.67
N VAL A 424 -34.83 13.78 -19.43
CA VAL A 424 -33.80 13.52 -18.42
C VAL A 424 -34.23 12.35 -17.53
N PHE A 425 -33.35 11.40 -17.31
CA PHE A 425 -33.54 10.31 -16.37
C PHE A 425 -32.50 10.31 -15.29
N GLN A 426 -32.90 10.10 -14.06
CA GLN A 426 -32.07 9.89 -12.89
C GLN A 426 -32.67 8.76 -12.07
N PRO A 427 -31.90 7.75 -11.70
CA PRO A 427 -32.39 6.69 -10.84
C PRO A 427 -32.70 7.23 -9.43
N LEU A 428 -33.90 7.02 -8.95
CA LEU A 428 -34.36 7.46 -7.63
C LEU A 428 -33.79 6.63 -6.47
N ASN A 429 -33.29 5.41 -6.74
CA ASN A 429 -32.98 4.43 -5.70
C ASN A 429 -31.50 4.38 -5.30
N VAL A 430 -30.60 5.02 -6.04
CA VAL A 430 -29.16 5.06 -5.70
C VAL A 430 -28.86 6.33 -4.93
N GLN A 431 -28.63 6.20 -3.62
CA GLN A 431 -28.44 7.34 -2.71
C GLN A 431 -26.97 7.44 -2.26
N LYS A 432 -26.53 8.68 -1.98
CA LYS A 432 -25.27 8.86 -1.24
C LYS A 432 -25.38 8.21 0.13
N LYS A 433 -24.27 7.63 0.60
CA LYS A 433 -24.20 7.00 1.92
C LYS A 433 -23.19 7.74 2.78
N TYR A 434 -23.50 7.90 4.05
CA TYR A 434 -22.67 8.61 5.02
C TYR A 434 -22.34 7.67 6.17
N ALA A 435 -21.14 7.80 6.73
CA ALA A 435 -20.75 7.02 7.88
C ALA A 435 -19.72 7.73 8.76
N GLY A 436 -19.77 7.43 10.06
CA GLY A 436 -18.72 7.77 11.03
C GLY A 436 -17.94 6.53 11.44
N GLU A 437 -16.62 6.55 11.28
CA GLU A 437 -15.72 5.52 11.80
C GLU A 437 -14.91 6.07 12.96
N PHE A 438 -15.01 5.44 14.13
CA PHE A 438 -14.23 5.77 15.32
C PHE A 438 -13.32 4.61 15.69
N ALA A 439 -12.10 4.91 16.16
CA ALA A 439 -11.23 3.90 16.71
C ALA A 439 -10.30 4.46 17.80
N VAL A 440 -10.04 3.63 18.80
CA VAL A 440 -9.02 3.85 19.83
C VAL A 440 -8.11 2.63 19.92
N TYR A 441 -6.85 2.84 20.26
CA TYR A 441 -5.92 1.73 20.42
C TYR A 441 -4.86 2.03 21.47
N ILE A 442 -4.33 0.95 22.01
CA ILE A 442 -3.13 0.92 22.84
C ILE A 442 -2.27 -0.27 22.46
N GLN A 443 -0.97 -0.09 22.47
CA GLN A 443 0.01 -1.12 22.13
C GLN A 443 1.25 -0.93 22.99
N ASP A 444 1.89 -2.04 23.39
CA ASP A 444 3.19 -2.04 24.03
C ASP A 444 4.17 -2.94 23.27
N ASP A 445 5.38 -2.44 23.10
CA ASP A 445 6.52 -3.22 22.59
C ASP A 445 7.45 -3.48 23.79
N TRP A 446 7.26 -4.64 24.43
CA TRP A 446 7.88 -5.04 25.69
C TRP A 446 9.07 -5.95 25.45
N ALA A 447 10.25 -5.50 25.87
CA ALA A 447 11.46 -6.28 25.91
C ALA A 447 11.55 -7.02 27.26
N ILE A 448 10.98 -8.23 27.35
CA ILE A 448 10.93 -9.04 28.59
C ILE A 448 12.33 -9.46 29.01
N SER A 449 13.15 -9.86 28.04
CA SER A 449 14.56 -10.22 28.25
C SER A 449 15.39 -9.94 26.99
N LYS A 450 16.69 -10.23 27.02
CA LYS A 450 17.56 -10.06 25.85
C LYS A 450 17.09 -10.88 24.64
N GLY A 451 16.56 -12.09 24.86
CA GLY A 451 16.14 -13.02 23.83
C GLY A 451 14.61 -13.07 23.62
N LEU A 452 13.81 -12.35 24.42
CA LEU A 452 12.34 -12.41 24.33
C LEU A 452 11.75 -11.00 24.27
N LYS A 453 11.06 -10.70 23.16
CA LYS A 453 10.24 -9.51 22.99
C LYS A 453 8.81 -9.88 22.65
N VAL A 454 7.87 -9.12 23.20
CA VAL A 454 6.44 -9.27 22.91
C VAL A 454 5.90 -7.90 22.49
N ASN A 455 5.24 -7.84 21.36
CA ASN A 455 4.43 -6.71 20.95
C ASN A 455 2.97 -7.12 21.08
N TYR A 456 2.22 -6.46 21.93
CA TYR A 456 0.80 -6.72 22.15
C TYR A 456 0.01 -5.43 22.13
N GLY A 457 -1.20 -5.50 21.59
CA GLY A 457 -2.04 -4.33 21.48
C GLY A 457 -3.51 -4.70 21.33
N LEU A 458 -4.34 -3.76 21.69
CA LEU A 458 -5.77 -3.82 21.53
C LEU A 458 -6.25 -2.57 20.81
N ARG A 459 -7.04 -2.77 19.78
CA ARG A 459 -7.79 -1.73 19.09
C ARG A 459 -9.28 -2.01 19.26
N TYR A 460 -10.06 -0.99 19.52
CA TYR A 460 -11.50 -1.00 19.36
C TYR A 460 -11.86 -0.10 18.21
N SER A 461 -12.69 -0.58 17.27
CA SER A 461 -13.22 0.24 16.19
C SER A 461 -14.74 0.12 16.11
N SER A 462 -15.41 1.19 15.73
CA SER A 462 -16.84 1.20 15.45
C SER A 462 -17.12 1.99 14.18
N PHE A 463 -18.13 1.54 13.43
CA PHE A 463 -18.57 2.13 12.18
C PHE A 463 -20.07 2.30 12.23
N THR A 464 -20.56 3.51 12.03
CA THR A 464 -21.99 3.85 12.08
C THR A 464 -22.43 4.41 10.75
N GLN A 465 -23.34 3.71 10.06
CA GLN A 465 -24.05 4.27 8.92
C GLN A 465 -24.97 5.40 9.39
N LEU A 466 -24.95 6.53 8.71
CA LEU A 466 -25.66 7.76 9.04
C LEU A 466 -26.62 8.18 7.92
N GLY A 467 -27.71 8.88 8.29
CA GLY A 467 -28.56 9.59 7.35
C GLY A 467 -27.91 10.91 6.85
N PRO A 468 -28.50 11.54 5.83
CA PRO A 468 -29.83 11.28 5.28
C PRO A 468 -29.84 10.02 4.40
N TYR A 469 -30.84 9.15 4.60
CA TYR A 469 -30.97 7.91 3.84
C TYR A 469 -32.41 7.37 3.93
N THR A 470 -32.96 6.88 2.82
CA THR A 470 -34.22 6.13 2.81
C THR A 470 -33.91 4.66 2.70
N ALA A 471 -34.17 3.91 3.77
CA ALA A 471 -34.02 2.46 3.79
C ALA A 471 -35.30 1.80 3.28
N PHE A 472 -35.16 0.86 2.34
CA PHE A 472 -36.27 0.10 1.78
C PHE A 472 -36.29 -1.32 2.33
N THR A 473 -37.48 -1.80 2.70
CA THR A 473 -37.76 -3.20 2.97
C THR A 473 -38.31 -3.82 1.69
N SER A 474 -37.82 -4.98 1.29
CA SER A 474 -38.27 -5.68 0.08
C SER A 474 -38.89 -7.02 0.43
N ASP A 475 -39.88 -7.43 -0.38
CA ASP A 475 -40.44 -8.77 -0.33
C ASP A 475 -39.50 -9.85 -0.93
N ALA A 476 -39.93 -11.10 -0.94
CA ALA A 476 -39.16 -12.23 -1.52
C ALA A 476 -38.89 -12.06 -3.03
N ASN A 477 -39.69 -11.26 -3.72
CA ASN A 477 -39.56 -10.98 -5.16
C ASN A 477 -38.69 -9.76 -5.44
N GLY A 478 -38.19 -9.04 -4.39
CA GLY A 478 -37.39 -7.85 -4.49
C GLY A 478 -38.19 -6.55 -4.66
N ASN A 479 -39.53 -6.57 -4.52
CA ASN A 479 -40.35 -5.38 -4.57
C ASN A 479 -40.27 -4.63 -3.25
N HIS A 480 -40.15 -3.31 -3.28
CA HIS A 480 -40.15 -2.47 -2.08
C HIS A 480 -41.55 -2.47 -1.45
N THR A 481 -41.64 -2.90 -0.21
CA THR A 481 -42.91 -3.00 0.55
C THR A 481 -43.08 -1.88 1.56
N ASP A 482 -41.98 -1.35 2.09
CA ASP A 482 -41.98 -0.27 3.07
C ASP A 482 -40.71 0.57 2.96
N SER A 483 -40.71 1.77 3.51
CA SER A 483 -39.56 2.66 3.55
C SER A 483 -39.46 3.43 4.87
N THR A 484 -38.24 3.54 5.38
CA THR A 484 -37.93 4.33 6.57
C THR A 484 -36.97 5.45 6.21
N LEU A 485 -37.39 6.70 6.46
CA LEU A 485 -36.57 7.89 6.22
C LEU A 485 -35.75 8.23 7.47
N TYR A 486 -34.43 8.33 7.30
CA TYR A 486 -33.49 8.77 8.33
C TYR A 486 -33.01 10.19 8.04
N SER A 487 -33.06 11.05 9.04
CA SER A 487 -32.60 12.44 8.94
C SER A 487 -31.08 12.54 8.91
N THR A 488 -30.54 13.73 8.57
CA THR A 488 -29.10 14.00 8.56
C THR A 488 -28.44 13.65 9.89
N ASN A 489 -27.33 12.91 9.84
CA ASN A 489 -26.56 12.39 10.98
C ASN A 489 -27.33 11.45 11.92
N GLN A 490 -28.53 11.02 11.58
CA GLN A 490 -29.28 10.03 12.36
C GLN A 490 -28.61 8.64 12.17
N PRO A 491 -28.26 7.92 13.26
CA PRO A 491 -27.70 6.56 13.17
C PRO A 491 -28.71 5.58 12.57
N ILE A 492 -28.27 4.79 11.60
CA ILE A 492 -29.07 3.73 10.95
C ILE A 492 -28.64 2.37 11.48
N LYS A 493 -27.33 2.08 11.40
CA LYS A 493 -26.73 0.84 11.84
C LYS A 493 -25.31 1.08 12.35
N THR A 494 -25.01 0.51 13.52
CA THR A 494 -23.67 0.54 14.11
C THR A 494 -23.11 -0.86 14.19
N TYR A 495 -21.85 -1.00 13.78
CA TYR A 495 -21.02 -2.19 13.98
C TYR A 495 -19.80 -1.78 14.81
N GLY A 496 -19.26 -2.72 15.58
CA GLY A 496 -18.03 -2.48 16.33
C GLY A 496 -17.40 -3.75 16.82
N GLY A 497 -16.13 -3.67 17.22
CA GLY A 497 -15.44 -4.84 17.74
C GLY A 497 -14.03 -4.56 18.22
N PHE A 498 -13.54 -5.49 19.06
CA PHE A 498 -12.16 -5.50 19.51
C PHE A 498 -11.27 -6.22 18.52
N GLU A 499 -10.09 -5.66 18.30
CA GLU A 499 -9.06 -6.16 17.41
C GLU A 499 -7.77 -6.44 18.22
N PRO A 500 -7.72 -7.59 18.95
CA PRO A 500 -6.52 -8.00 19.68
C PRO A 500 -5.40 -8.38 18.71
N ARG A 501 -4.18 -8.03 19.06
CA ARG A 501 -2.97 -8.32 18.27
C ARG A 501 -1.83 -8.64 19.19
N ILE A 502 -1.07 -9.68 18.86
CA ILE A 502 0.10 -10.07 19.61
C ILE A 502 1.15 -10.67 18.68
N THR A 503 2.40 -10.30 18.93
CA THR A 503 3.55 -10.89 18.25
C THR A 503 4.62 -11.20 19.29
N TRP A 504 5.09 -12.44 19.29
CA TRP A 504 6.24 -12.87 20.09
C TRP A 504 7.46 -13.02 19.20
N ARG A 505 8.61 -12.64 19.73
CA ARG A 505 9.90 -12.93 19.15
C ARG A 505 10.77 -13.61 20.20
N VAL A 506 11.32 -14.76 19.82
CA VAL A 506 12.27 -15.53 20.62
C VAL A 506 13.57 -15.64 19.82
N ASP A 507 14.69 -15.14 20.35
CA ASP A 507 16.01 -15.31 19.75
C ASP A 507 16.53 -16.70 20.07
N ILE A 508 17.00 -17.41 19.03
CA ILE A 508 17.70 -18.69 19.17
C ILE A 508 19.18 -18.41 19.41
N ASP A 509 19.73 -17.53 18.62
CA ASP A 509 21.08 -17.00 18.72
C ASP A 509 21.13 -15.53 18.23
N SER A 510 22.33 -14.93 18.14
CA SER A 510 22.50 -13.53 17.69
C SER A 510 22.10 -13.28 16.24
N PHE A 511 21.92 -14.32 15.45
CA PHE A 511 21.65 -14.26 14.01
C PHE A 511 20.33 -14.92 13.61
N SER A 512 19.61 -15.54 14.55
CA SER A 512 18.36 -16.22 14.26
C SER A 512 17.29 -16.03 15.33
N SER A 513 16.03 -15.95 14.88
CA SER A 513 14.86 -15.83 15.74
C SER A 513 13.63 -16.56 15.18
N ILE A 514 12.76 -16.98 16.08
CA ILE A 514 11.40 -17.42 15.76
C ILE A 514 10.44 -16.31 16.14
N LYS A 515 9.46 -16.07 15.27
CA LYS A 515 8.39 -15.11 15.52
C LYS A 515 7.04 -15.79 15.32
N VAL A 516 6.10 -15.43 16.20
CA VAL A 516 4.69 -15.88 16.12
C VAL A 516 3.81 -14.64 16.17
N ALA A 517 2.82 -14.54 15.29
CA ALA A 517 1.88 -13.44 15.28
C ALA A 517 0.44 -13.94 15.19
N VAL A 518 -0.44 -13.31 15.97
CA VAL A 518 -1.89 -13.50 15.93
C VAL A 518 -2.54 -12.13 15.87
N SER A 519 -3.48 -11.94 14.95
CA SER A 519 -4.24 -10.69 14.84
C SER A 519 -5.66 -10.93 14.41
N ARG A 520 -6.59 -10.14 14.96
CA ARG A 520 -7.95 -9.97 14.48
C ARG A 520 -8.10 -8.60 13.85
N ASN A 521 -8.71 -8.52 12.67
CA ASN A 521 -8.91 -7.29 11.93
C ASN A 521 -10.35 -7.18 11.45
N LEU A 522 -10.88 -5.95 11.42
CA LEU A 522 -12.20 -5.59 10.93
C LEU A 522 -12.03 -4.68 9.70
N GLN A 523 -12.94 -4.84 8.73
CA GLN A 523 -13.00 -3.97 7.55
C GLN A 523 -14.45 -3.53 7.32
N TYR A 524 -14.63 -2.22 7.19
CA TYR A 524 -15.95 -1.59 7.02
C TYR A 524 -16.19 -1.03 5.62
N ILE A 525 -15.14 -0.88 4.81
CA ILE A 525 -15.20 -0.31 3.47
C ILE A 525 -14.70 -1.36 2.48
N HIS A 526 -15.53 -1.70 1.50
CA HIS A 526 -15.32 -2.82 0.59
C HIS A 526 -15.26 -2.34 -0.86
N LEU A 527 -14.44 -2.97 -1.68
CA LEU A 527 -14.46 -2.80 -3.14
C LEU A 527 -15.06 -4.06 -3.75
N VAL A 528 -16.18 -3.92 -4.43
CA VAL A 528 -16.84 -5.05 -5.08
C VAL A 528 -16.61 -4.95 -6.57
N SER A 529 -15.98 -5.99 -7.12
CA SER A 529 -15.59 -6.08 -8.53
C SER A 529 -16.24 -7.30 -9.17
N ASN A 530 -16.88 -7.09 -10.32
CA ASN A 530 -17.40 -8.18 -11.16
C ASN A 530 -16.34 -8.64 -12.20
N ALA A 531 -15.29 -7.87 -12.41
CA ALA A 531 -14.22 -8.18 -13.36
C ALA A 531 -13.15 -9.12 -12.79
N GLY A 532 -12.39 -9.74 -13.66
CA GLY A 532 -11.20 -10.54 -13.31
C GLY A 532 -10.02 -9.70 -12.80
N THR A 533 -10.06 -8.38 -12.97
CA THR A 533 -9.04 -7.42 -12.53
C THR A 533 -9.70 -6.23 -11.87
N THR A 534 -9.00 -5.53 -10.97
CA THR A 534 -9.50 -4.29 -10.37
C THR A 534 -9.54 -3.19 -11.43
N LEU A 535 -10.70 -2.59 -11.60
CA LEU A 535 -10.94 -1.50 -12.55
C LEU A 535 -11.34 -0.22 -11.81
N PRO A 536 -11.13 0.96 -12.38
CA PRO A 536 -11.65 2.22 -11.80
C PRO A 536 -13.18 2.24 -11.69
N THR A 537 -13.87 1.39 -12.46
CA THR A 537 -15.34 1.22 -12.42
C THR A 537 -15.83 0.38 -11.24
N ASP A 538 -14.94 -0.28 -10.49
CA ASP A 538 -15.30 -1.04 -9.30
C ASP A 538 -15.86 -0.10 -8.22
N ILE A 539 -16.84 -0.60 -7.46
CA ILE A 539 -17.63 0.23 -6.57
C ILE A 539 -17.15 0.10 -5.13
N TRP A 540 -16.82 1.23 -4.51
CA TRP A 540 -16.56 1.31 -3.07
C TRP A 540 -17.90 1.40 -2.31
N VAL A 541 -18.14 0.43 -1.44
CA VAL A 541 -19.35 0.35 -0.61
C VAL A 541 -18.99 0.28 0.87
N PRO A 542 -19.72 1.03 1.74
CA PRO A 542 -19.56 0.91 3.18
C PRO A 542 -20.27 -0.33 3.74
N SER A 543 -19.96 -0.67 4.98
CA SER A 543 -20.86 -1.50 5.78
C SER A 543 -22.13 -0.72 6.08
N THR A 544 -23.29 -1.35 5.81
CA THR A 544 -24.62 -0.75 5.95
C THR A 544 -25.54 -1.71 6.71
N TYR A 545 -26.79 -1.36 6.87
CA TYR A 545 -27.78 -2.30 7.44
C TYR A 545 -27.89 -3.61 6.63
N ARG A 546 -27.51 -3.60 5.34
CA ARG A 546 -27.46 -4.77 4.44
C ARG A 546 -26.07 -5.42 4.40
N VAL A 547 -25.00 -4.64 4.45
CA VAL A 547 -23.62 -5.10 4.27
C VAL A 547 -22.89 -5.18 5.61
N LYS A 548 -22.59 -6.40 6.06
CA LYS A 548 -21.86 -6.63 7.31
C LYS A 548 -20.36 -6.36 7.13
N PRO A 549 -19.66 -5.91 8.20
CA PRO A 549 -18.21 -5.82 8.18
C PRO A 549 -17.56 -7.16 7.88
N GLN A 550 -16.50 -7.15 7.08
CA GLN A 550 -15.63 -8.32 6.94
C GLN A 550 -14.71 -8.44 8.16
N ILE A 551 -14.45 -9.68 8.57
CA ILE A 551 -13.62 -10.00 9.74
C ILE A 551 -12.55 -10.98 9.30
N ALA A 552 -11.32 -10.80 9.76
CA ALA A 552 -10.26 -11.78 9.56
C ALA A 552 -9.50 -12.07 10.85
N TRP A 553 -9.22 -13.36 11.07
CA TRP A 553 -8.20 -13.83 11.98
C TRP A 553 -6.99 -14.30 11.18
N GLN A 554 -5.80 -13.85 11.54
CA GLN A 554 -4.56 -14.26 10.92
C GLN A 554 -3.60 -14.79 11.96
N TYR A 555 -3.04 -15.97 11.69
CA TYR A 555 -2.00 -16.64 12.45
C TYR A 555 -0.77 -16.77 11.57
N ALA A 556 0.40 -16.50 12.11
CA ALA A 556 1.64 -16.63 11.38
C ALA A 556 2.78 -17.11 12.28
N LEU A 557 3.65 -17.95 11.73
CA LEU A 557 4.88 -18.47 12.34
C LEU A 557 6.01 -18.24 11.37
N GLY A 558 7.13 -17.67 11.82
CA GLY A 558 8.30 -17.41 10.98
C GLY A 558 9.60 -17.75 11.64
N TYR A 559 10.52 -18.32 10.86
CA TYR A 559 11.93 -18.47 11.19
C TYR A 559 12.75 -17.49 10.39
N PHE A 560 13.58 -16.71 11.07
CA PHE A 560 14.41 -15.64 10.49
C PHE A 560 15.87 -15.92 10.82
N ARG A 561 16.74 -15.86 9.81
CA ARG A 561 18.17 -16.07 10.00
C ARG A 561 19.01 -15.23 9.05
N ASN A 562 20.08 -14.64 9.58
CA ASN A 562 21.07 -13.92 8.82
C ASN A 562 22.36 -14.76 8.70
N PHE A 563 22.96 -14.79 7.51
CA PHE A 563 24.18 -15.53 7.21
C PHE A 563 25.31 -14.61 6.76
N ALA A 564 26.55 -15.10 6.81
CA ALA A 564 27.75 -14.47 6.29
C ALA A 564 27.89 -13.00 6.75
N ASN A 565 27.92 -12.76 8.06
CA ASN A 565 28.02 -11.44 8.68
C ASN A 565 26.91 -10.50 8.18
N ASN A 566 25.66 -10.96 8.18
CA ASN A 566 24.47 -10.23 7.68
C ASN A 566 24.60 -9.84 6.20
N THR A 567 25.28 -10.64 5.37
CA THR A 567 25.28 -10.47 3.91
C THR A 567 24.00 -11.01 3.32
N PHE A 568 23.45 -12.08 3.90
CA PHE A 568 22.18 -12.68 3.51
C PHE A 568 21.19 -12.58 4.66
N GLU A 569 20.04 -12.02 4.39
CA GLU A 569 18.86 -12.04 5.25
C GLU A 569 17.89 -13.09 4.70
N THR A 570 17.45 -14.02 5.55
CA THR A 570 16.53 -15.08 5.13
C THR A 570 15.34 -15.17 6.06
N SER A 571 14.18 -15.55 5.52
CA SER A 571 13.01 -15.91 6.31
C SER A 571 12.22 -17.03 5.65
N LEU A 572 11.61 -17.86 6.48
CA LEU A 572 10.58 -18.81 6.12
C LEU A 572 9.37 -18.52 7.00
N GLU A 573 8.27 -18.08 6.37
CA GLU A 573 7.04 -17.72 7.07
C GLU A 573 5.90 -18.66 6.66
N LEU A 574 5.17 -19.18 7.64
CA LEU A 574 3.94 -19.94 7.46
C LEU A 574 2.77 -19.08 7.93
N TYR A 575 1.64 -19.11 7.22
CA TYR A 575 0.46 -18.36 7.62
C TYR A 575 -0.83 -19.14 7.39
N TYR A 576 -1.81 -18.83 8.21
CA TYR A 576 -3.22 -19.21 8.06
C TYR A 576 -4.10 -18.01 8.34
N LYS A 577 -5.07 -17.75 7.45
CA LYS A 577 -6.04 -16.66 7.57
C LYS A 577 -7.44 -17.22 7.38
N SER A 578 -8.36 -16.94 8.31
CA SER A 578 -9.81 -17.16 8.16
C SER A 578 -10.51 -15.82 7.97
N MET A 579 -11.52 -15.79 7.13
CA MET A 579 -12.26 -14.57 6.76
C MET A 579 -13.76 -14.87 6.80
N ASP A 580 -14.51 -14.01 7.49
CA ASP A 580 -15.96 -14.05 7.55
C ASP A 580 -16.57 -12.87 6.79
N ASN A 581 -17.83 -13.01 6.39
CA ASN A 581 -18.63 -12.00 5.66
C ASN A 581 -17.94 -11.54 4.36
N GLN A 582 -17.28 -12.45 3.64
CA GLN A 582 -16.75 -12.14 2.31
C GLN A 582 -17.90 -11.83 1.38
N ILE A 583 -17.70 -10.86 0.46
CA ILE A 583 -18.72 -10.33 -0.43
C ILE A 583 -18.45 -10.79 -1.86
N GLU A 584 -19.48 -11.25 -2.54
CA GLU A 584 -19.49 -11.54 -4.00
C GLU A 584 -20.86 -11.12 -4.55
N TYR A 585 -20.96 -10.96 -5.88
CA TYR A 585 -22.24 -10.84 -6.54
C TYR A 585 -22.95 -12.20 -6.62
N ARG A 586 -24.28 -12.20 -6.60
CA ARG A 586 -25.08 -13.43 -6.82
C ARG A 586 -24.82 -14.03 -8.20
N GLU A 587 -25.10 -15.32 -8.38
CA GLU A 587 -25.03 -15.97 -9.68
C GLU A 587 -25.94 -15.29 -10.69
N GLY A 588 -25.50 -15.19 -11.95
CA GLY A 588 -26.27 -14.53 -13.00
C GLY A 588 -26.37 -13.00 -12.85
N TYR A 589 -25.58 -12.38 -11.96
CA TYR A 589 -25.58 -10.92 -11.83
C TYR A 589 -25.24 -10.25 -13.15
N THR A 590 -26.12 -9.36 -13.59
CA THR A 590 -25.88 -8.40 -14.67
C THR A 590 -25.92 -6.99 -14.10
N PRO A 591 -24.94 -6.13 -14.41
CA PRO A 591 -24.93 -4.75 -13.93
C PRO A 591 -26.25 -4.04 -14.21
N ASN A 592 -26.93 -3.57 -13.18
CA ASN A 592 -28.13 -2.77 -13.29
C ASN A 592 -27.91 -1.43 -12.56
N THR A 593 -27.68 -0.39 -13.32
CA THR A 593 -27.40 0.96 -12.83
C THR A 593 -28.60 1.65 -12.17
N LEU A 594 -29.80 1.04 -12.24
CA LEU A 594 -31.04 1.57 -11.65
C LEU A 594 -31.34 1.01 -10.25
N LYS A 595 -30.55 0.02 -9.78
CA LYS A 595 -30.69 -0.61 -8.45
C LYS A 595 -29.49 -0.28 -7.56
N ASP A 596 -29.74 -0.29 -6.23
CA ASP A 596 -28.63 -0.27 -5.28
C ASP A 596 -27.85 -1.60 -5.40
N PRO A 597 -26.55 -1.56 -5.72
CA PRO A 597 -25.77 -2.78 -5.93
C PRO A 597 -25.71 -3.70 -4.70
N GLU A 598 -26.00 -3.20 -3.49
CA GLU A 598 -26.04 -4.00 -2.26
C GLU A 598 -27.17 -5.06 -2.27
N GLU A 599 -28.18 -4.90 -3.12
CA GLU A 599 -29.28 -5.88 -3.24
C GLU A 599 -28.86 -7.18 -3.93
N ASP A 600 -27.75 -7.13 -4.69
CA ASP A 600 -27.23 -8.25 -5.43
C ASP A 600 -26.00 -8.91 -4.74
N PHE A 601 -25.65 -8.47 -3.52
CA PHE A 601 -24.54 -9.04 -2.78
C PHE A 601 -24.93 -10.30 -2.01
N VAL A 602 -24.03 -11.28 -2.03
CA VAL A 602 -24.10 -12.48 -1.21
C VAL A 602 -22.88 -12.57 -0.29
N PHE A 603 -23.08 -13.21 0.87
CA PHE A 603 -22.07 -13.25 1.91
C PHE A 603 -21.61 -14.69 2.18
N GLY A 604 -20.31 -14.84 2.35
CA GLY A 604 -19.68 -16.13 2.56
C GLY A 604 -18.47 -16.08 3.47
N LYS A 605 -17.76 -17.20 3.49
CA LYS A 605 -16.50 -17.37 4.23
C LYS A 605 -15.33 -17.56 3.26
N GLY A 606 -14.15 -17.21 3.73
CA GLY A 606 -12.92 -17.47 3.02
C GLY A 606 -11.81 -17.94 3.96
N TRP A 607 -10.84 -18.65 3.44
CA TRP A 607 -9.60 -18.97 4.15
C TRP A 607 -8.43 -19.07 3.17
N SER A 608 -7.26 -18.74 3.68
CA SER A 608 -6.02 -18.78 2.92
C SER A 608 -4.88 -19.26 3.81
N TYR A 609 -3.99 -20.07 3.26
CA TYR A 609 -2.81 -20.56 3.95
C TYR A 609 -1.65 -20.78 2.98
N GLY A 610 -0.43 -20.74 3.49
CA GLY A 610 0.74 -20.93 2.66
C GLY A 610 2.06 -20.79 3.39
N SER A 611 3.13 -20.94 2.62
CA SER A 611 4.51 -20.71 3.03
C SER A 611 5.20 -19.69 2.12
N GLU A 612 6.02 -18.83 2.72
CA GLU A 612 6.77 -17.77 2.06
C GLU A 612 8.26 -17.94 2.38
N LEU A 613 9.08 -18.14 1.37
CA LEU A 613 10.55 -18.14 1.49
C LEU A 613 11.10 -16.85 0.92
N PHE A 614 11.93 -16.17 1.69
CA PHE A 614 12.65 -14.98 1.26
C PHE A 614 14.13 -15.11 1.52
N ILE A 615 14.94 -14.86 0.51
CA ILE A 615 16.41 -14.83 0.59
C ILE A 615 16.86 -13.51 -0.02
N HIS A 616 17.41 -12.62 0.77
CA HIS A 616 17.84 -11.28 0.37
C HIS A 616 19.35 -11.12 0.59
N LYS A 617 20.09 -10.89 -0.49
CA LYS A 617 21.51 -10.57 -0.46
C LYS A 617 21.69 -9.05 -0.49
N VAL A 618 22.16 -8.47 0.62
CA VAL A 618 22.21 -7.03 0.85
C VAL A 618 23.59 -6.38 0.68
N LYS A 619 24.66 -7.19 0.45
CA LYS A 619 26.05 -6.69 0.38
C LYS A 619 26.80 -7.20 -0.84
N GLY A 620 27.77 -6.39 -1.31
CA GLY A 620 28.69 -6.72 -2.39
C GLY A 620 28.25 -6.17 -3.74
N ARG A 621 29.02 -6.47 -4.80
CA ARG A 621 28.72 -6.02 -6.17
C ARG A 621 27.46 -6.65 -6.75
N PHE A 622 27.09 -7.82 -6.27
CA PHE A 622 25.83 -8.48 -6.60
C PHE A 622 24.91 -8.41 -5.39
N THR A 623 23.73 -7.82 -5.56
CA THR A 623 22.64 -7.71 -4.57
C THR A 623 21.33 -8.12 -5.20
N GLY A 624 20.30 -8.38 -4.39
CA GLY A 624 18.98 -8.78 -4.88
C GLY A 624 18.34 -9.82 -3.99
N TRP A 625 17.22 -10.38 -4.44
CA TRP A 625 16.45 -11.33 -3.63
C TRP A 625 15.77 -12.42 -4.46
N ILE A 626 15.44 -13.49 -3.78
CA ILE A 626 14.57 -14.56 -4.23
C ILE A 626 13.37 -14.59 -3.29
N GLY A 627 12.18 -14.43 -3.84
CA GLY A 627 10.91 -14.59 -3.14
C GLY A 627 10.13 -15.76 -3.72
N TYR A 628 9.75 -16.73 -2.89
CA TYR A 628 8.91 -17.84 -3.30
C TYR A 628 7.72 -18.00 -2.38
N THR A 629 6.54 -18.22 -2.97
CA THR A 629 5.28 -18.43 -2.24
C THR A 629 4.59 -19.68 -2.74
N LEU A 630 4.23 -20.55 -1.81
CA LEU A 630 3.33 -21.68 -2.03
C LEU A 630 2.06 -21.43 -1.21
N SER A 631 0.88 -21.33 -1.87
CA SER A 631 -0.35 -21.02 -1.11
C SER A 631 -1.64 -21.50 -1.76
N TRP A 632 -2.68 -21.48 -0.95
CA TRP A 632 -4.05 -21.84 -1.29
C TRP A 632 -5.00 -20.77 -0.76
N THR A 633 -6.01 -20.41 -1.58
CA THR A 633 -7.07 -19.48 -1.21
C THR A 633 -8.42 -20.05 -1.61
N TRP A 634 -9.33 -20.16 -0.66
CA TRP A 634 -10.63 -20.75 -0.82
C TRP A 634 -11.75 -19.78 -0.43
N ARG A 635 -12.91 -19.97 -1.05
CA ARG A 635 -14.16 -19.29 -0.75
C ARG A 635 -15.30 -20.32 -0.62
N LYS A 636 -16.30 -19.98 0.19
CA LYS A 636 -17.52 -20.75 0.33
C LYS A 636 -18.69 -19.82 0.62
N PHE A 637 -19.70 -19.86 -0.25
CA PHE A 637 -20.92 -19.07 -0.15
C PHE A 637 -22.12 -20.02 -0.24
N PRO A 638 -23.15 -19.86 0.62
CA PRO A 638 -24.34 -20.74 0.57
C PRO A 638 -25.06 -20.72 -0.78
N SER A 639 -25.08 -19.55 -1.45
CA SER A 639 -25.81 -19.28 -2.68
C SER A 639 -24.96 -19.32 -3.95
N LEU A 640 -23.67 -19.62 -3.85
CA LEU A 640 -22.78 -19.75 -5.01
C LEU A 640 -22.24 -21.17 -5.07
N ASN A 641 -22.03 -21.69 -6.30
CA ASN A 641 -21.45 -23.00 -6.55
C ASN A 641 -22.15 -24.12 -5.74
N SER A 642 -23.48 -24.05 -5.64
CA SER A 642 -24.33 -24.97 -4.85
C SER A 642 -23.92 -25.10 -3.37
N GLY A 643 -23.28 -24.09 -2.81
CA GLY A 643 -22.76 -24.09 -1.45
C GLY A 643 -21.43 -24.82 -1.26
N ASP A 644 -20.81 -25.32 -2.33
CA ASP A 644 -19.50 -25.94 -2.30
C ASP A 644 -18.36 -24.92 -2.26
N LYS A 645 -17.23 -25.33 -1.69
CA LYS A 645 -16.02 -24.49 -1.71
C LYS A 645 -15.42 -24.37 -3.11
N PHE A 646 -14.88 -23.20 -3.44
CA PHE A 646 -14.21 -22.93 -4.71
C PHE A 646 -12.94 -22.09 -4.50
N PRO A 647 -11.97 -22.13 -5.43
CA PRO A 647 -10.79 -21.28 -5.35
C PRO A 647 -11.14 -19.80 -5.47
N GLY A 648 -10.45 -18.93 -4.75
CA GLY A 648 -10.54 -17.50 -4.99
C GLY A 648 -10.02 -17.13 -6.39
N LYS A 649 -10.52 -16.03 -7.01
CA LYS A 649 -10.12 -15.55 -8.35
C LYS A 649 -8.60 -15.47 -8.55
N TYR A 650 -7.85 -15.18 -7.50
CA TYR A 650 -6.40 -14.98 -7.52
C TYR A 650 -5.64 -16.10 -6.79
N ASP A 651 -6.26 -17.26 -6.66
CA ASP A 651 -5.59 -18.43 -6.13
C ASP A 651 -4.53 -18.90 -7.13
N ARG A 652 -3.27 -18.70 -6.77
CA ARG A 652 -2.08 -19.22 -7.44
C ARG A 652 -1.38 -20.20 -6.53
N ARG A 653 -0.94 -21.33 -7.07
CA ARG A 653 -0.24 -22.33 -6.28
C ARG A 653 1.20 -21.93 -6.00
N HIS A 654 1.93 -21.64 -7.05
CA HIS A 654 3.34 -21.26 -7.01
C HIS A 654 3.53 -19.85 -7.53
N ASP A 655 4.33 -19.05 -6.84
CA ASP A 655 4.74 -17.71 -7.25
C ASP A 655 6.21 -17.53 -6.90
N LEU A 656 7.04 -17.20 -7.89
CA LEU A 656 8.49 -17.02 -7.75
C LEU A 656 8.91 -15.69 -8.35
N SER A 657 9.70 -14.93 -7.61
CA SER A 657 10.37 -13.72 -8.08
C SER A 657 11.86 -13.81 -7.79
N VAL A 658 12.68 -13.56 -8.80
CA VAL A 658 14.15 -13.47 -8.68
C VAL A 658 14.58 -12.10 -9.16
N VAL A 659 15.14 -11.31 -8.28
CA VAL A 659 15.66 -9.96 -8.55
C VAL A 659 17.16 -9.95 -8.34
N GLY A 660 17.90 -9.50 -9.34
CA GLY A 660 19.35 -9.38 -9.28
C GLY A 660 19.84 -8.04 -9.81
N THR A 661 20.76 -7.42 -9.08
CA THR A 661 21.47 -6.20 -9.48
C THR A 661 22.97 -6.44 -9.36
N TYR A 662 23.72 -6.21 -10.43
CA TYR A 662 25.16 -6.40 -10.49
C TYR A 662 25.86 -5.11 -10.91
N GLN A 663 26.70 -4.59 -10.04
CA GLN A 663 27.58 -3.47 -10.34
C GLN A 663 28.80 -3.96 -11.13
N LEU A 664 28.72 -3.89 -12.45
CA LEU A 664 29.79 -4.35 -13.35
C LEU A 664 31.07 -3.52 -13.13
N ASN A 665 30.92 -2.20 -13.11
CA ASN A 665 31.97 -1.24 -12.82
C ASN A 665 31.35 0.07 -12.30
N PRO A 666 32.15 1.13 -11.95
CA PRO A 666 31.62 2.39 -11.43
C PRO A 666 30.63 3.14 -12.35
N LYS A 667 30.61 2.81 -13.64
CA LYS A 667 29.74 3.47 -14.63
C LYS A 667 28.51 2.63 -15.00
N TRP A 668 28.57 1.30 -14.85
CA TRP A 668 27.53 0.41 -15.31
C TRP A 668 26.97 -0.47 -14.20
N THR A 669 25.67 -0.43 -14.05
CA THR A 669 24.90 -1.35 -13.20
C THR A 669 23.94 -2.12 -14.07
N LEU A 670 23.94 -3.44 -13.99
CA LEU A 670 23.04 -4.35 -14.68
C LEU A 670 22.00 -4.86 -13.69
N SER A 671 20.75 -4.95 -14.11
CA SER A 671 19.68 -5.51 -13.25
C SER A 671 18.78 -6.44 -14.05
N SER A 672 18.23 -7.43 -13.38
CA SER A 672 17.30 -8.39 -13.96
C SER A 672 16.19 -8.73 -12.98
N VAL A 673 15.00 -9.02 -13.51
CA VAL A 673 13.86 -9.52 -12.77
C VAL A 673 13.27 -10.69 -13.55
N PHE A 674 13.22 -11.86 -12.92
CA PHE A 674 12.47 -13.00 -13.41
C PHE A 674 11.27 -13.24 -12.50
N VAL A 675 10.09 -13.41 -13.09
CA VAL A 675 8.86 -13.76 -12.39
C VAL A 675 8.24 -15.02 -13.02
N PHE A 676 7.71 -15.90 -12.17
CA PHE A 676 6.94 -17.07 -12.56
C PHE A 676 5.75 -17.22 -11.61
N GLY A 677 4.57 -17.51 -12.16
CA GLY A 677 3.37 -17.84 -11.40
C GLY A 677 2.52 -18.87 -12.12
N THR A 678 1.96 -19.83 -11.39
CA THR A 678 0.92 -20.71 -11.93
C THR A 678 -0.34 -19.91 -12.26
N GLY A 679 -1.14 -20.40 -13.20
CA GLY A 679 -2.33 -19.67 -13.66
C GLY A 679 -3.34 -19.36 -12.56
N ASN A 680 -3.97 -18.21 -12.67
CA ASN A 680 -5.09 -17.79 -11.82
C ASN A 680 -6.29 -18.70 -12.04
N ALA A 681 -7.14 -18.85 -11.02
CA ALA A 681 -8.42 -19.51 -11.15
C ALA A 681 -9.42 -18.61 -11.90
N ILE A 682 -10.19 -19.18 -12.79
CA ILE A 682 -11.16 -18.49 -13.63
C ILE A 682 -12.43 -19.35 -13.81
N SER A 683 -13.58 -18.70 -13.95
CA SER A 683 -14.82 -19.34 -14.38
C SER A 683 -14.88 -19.33 -15.90
N LEU A 684 -15.10 -20.49 -16.51
CA LEU A 684 -15.38 -20.63 -17.94
C LEU A 684 -16.76 -21.28 -18.11
N PRO A 685 -17.56 -20.86 -19.11
CA PRO A 685 -18.80 -21.55 -19.43
C PRO A 685 -18.48 -22.96 -19.94
N GLU A 686 -19.28 -23.92 -19.49
CA GLU A 686 -19.18 -25.32 -19.91
C GLU A 686 -20.05 -25.61 -21.13
N ARG A 687 -21.13 -24.85 -21.30
CA ARG A 687 -22.08 -25.01 -22.39
C ARG A 687 -22.57 -23.67 -22.91
N PHE A 688 -22.99 -23.69 -24.17
CA PHE A 688 -23.67 -22.58 -24.82
C PHE A 688 -24.98 -23.13 -25.40
N TYR A 689 -26.10 -22.44 -25.16
CA TYR A 689 -27.40 -22.78 -25.69
C TYR A 689 -28.22 -21.52 -25.96
N PHE A 690 -29.30 -21.67 -26.73
CA PHE A 690 -30.18 -20.55 -27.03
C PHE A 690 -31.38 -20.52 -26.09
N ILE A 691 -31.67 -19.34 -25.54
CA ILE A 691 -32.93 -19.02 -24.87
C ILE A 691 -33.55 -17.86 -25.64
N ASP A 692 -34.76 -18.07 -26.19
CA ASP A 692 -35.48 -17.06 -26.99
C ASP A 692 -34.62 -16.41 -28.08
N GLY A 693 -33.79 -17.22 -28.75
CA GLY A 693 -32.88 -16.76 -29.81
C GLY A 693 -31.61 -16.05 -29.34
N VAL A 694 -31.40 -15.90 -28.05
CA VAL A 694 -30.20 -15.30 -27.44
C VAL A 694 -29.24 -16.41 -27.02
N LEU A 695 -27.99 -16.36 -27.47
CA LEU A 695 -26.94 -17.30 -27.08
C LEU A 695 -26.59 -17.07 -25.60
N THR A 696 -26.90 -18.04 -24.76
CA THR A 696 -26.71 -18.01 -23.29
C THR A 696 -25.55 -18.91 -22.89
N GLN A 697 -24.80 -18.49 -21.88
CA GLN A 697 -23.66 -19.23 -21.33
C GLN A 697 -24.06 -19.91 -20.03
N GLU A 698 -23.74 -21.19 -19.89
CA GLU A 698 -23.93 -21.96 -18.66
C GLU A 698 -22.58 -22.13 -17.94
N PHE A 699 -22.51 -21.66 -16.70
CA PHE A 699 -21.36 -21.82 -15.82
C PHE A 699 -21.72 -22.84 -14.72
N SER A 700 -21.06 -24.01 -14.71
CA SER A 700 -21.37 -25.04 -13.71
C SER A 700 -20.61 -24.87 -12.41
N ARG A 701 -19.41 -24.32 -12.47
CA ARG A 701 -18.53 -24.14 -11.29
C ARG A 701 -17.78 -22.81 -11.32
N VAL A 702 -17.80 -22.14 -10.16
CA VAL A 702 -17.08 -20.88 -9.97
C VAL A 702 -15.58 -21.15 -9.86
N ASN A 703 -14.76 -20.45 -10.67
CA ASN A 703 -13.30 -20.48 -10.66
C ASN A 703 -12.67 -21.89 -10.78
N ALA A 704 -13.32 -22.81 -11.50
CA ALA A 704 -12.91 -24.20 -11.62
C ALA A 704 -11.69 -24.41 -12.53
N TYR A 705 -11.47 -23.51 -13.46
CA TYR A 705 -10.41 -23.61 -14.47
C TYR A 705 -9.18 -22.78 -14.08
N ARG A 706 -8.04 -23.12 -14.72
CA ARG A 706 -6.78 -22.39 -14.52
C ARG A 706 -6.30 -21.78 -15.82
N MET A 707 -5.94 -20.49 -15.78
CA MET A 707 -5.25 -19.84 -16.89
C MET A 707 -3.88 -20.48 -17.12
N ALA A 708 -3.28 -20.23 -18.28
CA ALA A 708 -1.89 -20.63 -18.56
C ALA A 708 -0.92 -19.97 -17.54
N PRO A 709 0.20 -20.62 -17.21
CA PRO A 709 1.20 -20.04 -16.33
C PRO A 709 1.79 -18.75 -16.91
N TYR A 710 2.02 -17.79 -16.01
CA TYR A 710 2.65 -16.51 -16.30
C TYR A 710 4.14 -16.58 -16.00
N HIS A 711 5.00 -16.16 -16.94
CA HIS A 711 6.41 -15.92 -16.63
C HIS A 711 7.02 -14.86 -17.55
N ARG A 712 8.01 -14.15 -17.04
CA ARG A 712 8.66 -13.04 -17.73
C ARG A 712 10.06 -12.81 -17.20
N LEU A 713 10.96 -12.41 -18.09
CA LEU A 713 12.28 -11.87 -17.74
C LEU A 713 12.38 -10.43 -18.22
N ASP A 714 12.74 -9.54 -17.30
CA ASP A 714 13.06 -8.15 -17.58
C ASP A 714 14.53 -7.88 -17.29
N ILE A 715 15.20 -7.07 -18.09
CA ILE A 715 16.58 -6.67 -17.88
C ILE A 715 16.74 -5.17 -17.99
N SER A 716 17.74 -4.61 -17.33
CA SER A 716 18.13 -3.22 -17.51
C SER A 716 19.63 -3.01 -17.35
N ALA A 717 20.12 -1.95 -17.96
CA ALA A 717 21.48 -1.45 -17.84
C ALA A 717 21.44 0.05 -17.52
N THR A 718 21.97 0.45 -16.39
CA THR A 718 22.10 1.87 -15.99
C THR A 718 23.52 2.34 -16.23
N TYR A 719 23.66 3.37 -17.06
CA TYR A 719 24.92 4.05 -17.32
C TYR A 719 24.98 5.38 -16.56
N THR A 720 25.92 5.50 -15.65
CA THR A 720 26.20 6.72 -14.89
C THR A 720 27.61 7.22 -15.24
N PRO A 721 27.75 8.24 -16.09
CA PRO A 721 29.08 8.77 -16.45
C PRO A 721 29.81 9.34 -15.24
N VAL A 722 31.13 9.22 -15.22
CA VAL A 722 31.95 9.83 -14.18
C VAL A 722 31.76 11.36 -14.22
N GLN A 723 31.40 11.94 -13.09
CA GLN A 723 31.14 13.35 -12.99
C GLN A 723 32.46 14.14 -13.19
N LYS A 724 32.51 14.96 -14.24
CA LYS A 724 33.58 15.95 -14.43
C LYS A 724 33.30 17.12 -13.49
N LYS A 725 34.34 17.68 -12.84
CA LYS A 725 34.22 18.84 -11.93
C LYS A 725 33.58 20.08 -12.60
N THR A 726 33.63 20.17 -13.91
CA THR A 726 33.05 21.25 -14.72
C THR A 726 31.57 21.12 -15.03
N ARG A 727 30.95 19.95 -14.77
CA ARG A 727 29.52 19.77 -15.01
C ARG A 727 28.70 20.12 -13.77
N TRP A 728 27.72 21.00 -13.97
CA TRP A 728 26.78 21.47 -12.95
C TRP A 728 25.63 20.50 -12.65
N TYR A 729 25.51 19.38 -13.42
CA TYR A 729 24.50 18.34 -13.25
C TYR A 729 25.10 16.93 -13.23
N LYS A 730 24.43 16.02 -12.58
CA LYS A 730 24.69 14.58 -12.62
C LYS A 730 23.62 13.92 -13.51
N GLY A 731 24.02 13.17 -14.51
CA GLY A 731 23.08 12.48 -15.40
C GLY A 731 23.26 10.97 -15.35
N SER A 732 22.21 10.23 -15.64
CA SER A 732 22.27 8.78 -15.88
C SER A 732 21.29 8.37 -16.97
N TRP A 733 21.65 7.31 -17.70
CA TRP A 733 20.81 6.67 -18.70
C TRP A 733 20.41 5.29 -18.24
N VAL A 734 19.15 4.97 -18.33
CA VAL A 734 18.60 3.64 -18.02
C VAL A 734 18.03 3.04 -19.29
N PHE A 735 18.59 1.93 -19.73
CA PHE A 735 18.11 1.12 -20.83
C PHE A 735 17.42 -0.10 -20.25
N SER A 736 16.18 -0.33 -20.57
CA SER A 736 15.42 -1.48 -20.06
C SER A 736 14.72 -2.23 -21.18
N VAL A 737 14.62 -3.54 -21.03
CA VAL A 737 13.83 -4.41 -21.89
C VAL A 737 12.89 -5.22 -21.02
N TYR A 738 11.60 -4.97 -21.19
CA TYR A 738 10.54 -5.72 -20.56
C TYR A 738 10.21 -6.95 -21.42
N ASN A 739 9.97 -8.10 -20.78
CA ASN A 739 9.61 -9.35 -21.45
C ASN A 739 10.58 -9.76 -22.56
N VAL A 740 11.86 -9.95 -22.22
CA VAL A 740 12.99 -10.15 -23.13
C VAL A 740 12.75 -11.23 -24.20
N TYR A 741 12.09 -12.33 -23.84
CA TYR A 741 11.79 -13.43 -24.75
C TYR A 741 10.37 -13.37 -25.36
N SER A 742 9.69 -12.21 -25.24
CA SER A 742 8.41 -11.91 -25.91
C SER A 742 7.31 -12.95 -25.67
N ARG A 743 7.20 -13.50 -24.45
CA ARG A 743 6.12 -14.42 -24.13
C ARG A 743 4.78 -13.69 -24.11
N LEU A 744 3.80 -14.24 -24.83
CA LEU A 744 2.42 -13.78 -24.81
C LEU A 744 1.73 -14.31 -23.54
N ASN A 745 1.88 -13.59 -22.44
CA ASN A 745 1.26 -13.94 -21.17
C ASN A 745 -0.25 -13.69 -21.19
N PRO A 746 -1.05 -14.55 -20.51
CA PRO A 746 -2.50 -14.37 -20.49
C PRO A 746 -2.88 -13.13 -19.67
N TYR A 747 -3.69 -12.26 -20.27
CA TYR A 747 -4.32 -11.11 -19.60
C TYR A 747 -5.76 -11.43 -19.23
N PHE A 748 -6.60 -11.76 -20.23
CA PHE A 748 -7.94 -12.32 -20.03
C PHE A 748 -8.32 -13.25 -21.18
N LEU A 749 -9.35 -14.06 -20.93
CA LEU A 749 -9.96 -14.92 -21.94
C LEU A 749 -11.33 -14.36 -22.31
N TYR A 750 -11.67 -14.44 -23.59
CA TYR A 750 -13.01 -14.11 -24.09
C TYR A 750 -13.49 -15.16 -25.09
N PHE A 751 -14.79 -15.19 -25.31
CA PHE A 751 -15.42 -16.12 -26.24
C PHE A 751 -15.80 -15.36 -27.51
N ASP A 752 -15.17 -15.75 -28.60
CA ASP A 752 -15.44 -15.19 -29.90
C ASP A 752 -16.47 -16.06 -30.63
N GLN A 753 -17.47 -15.42 -31.21
CA GLN A 753 -18.58 -16.08 -31.90
C GLN A 753 -18.43 -15.82 -33.40
N GLU A 754 -18.21 -16.87 -34.17
CA GLU A 754 -18.09 -16.81 -35.63
C GLU A 754 -19.19 -17.63 -36.28
N GLY A 755 -19.72 -17.15 -37.42
CA GLY A 755 -20.80 -17.83 -38.14
C GLY A 755 -22.21 -17.37 -37.73
N SER A 756 -23.21 -18.17 -38.12
CA SER A 756 -24.63 -17.90 -37.88
C SER A 756 -25.33 -19.14 -37.35
N ALA A 757 -26.13 -18.95 -36.29
CA ALA A 757 -26.98 -20.00 -35.74
C ALA A 757 -28.04 -20.45 -36.75
N ALA A 758 -28.62 -19.53 -37.53
CA ALA A 758 -29.63 -19.84 -38.54
C ALA A 758 -29.10 -20.74 -39.66
N ASN A 759 -27.81 -20.67 -39.97
CA ASN A 759 -27.16 -21.48 -41.00
C ASN A 759 -26.43 -22.71 -40.40
N GLY A 760 -26.53 -22.97 -39.10
CA GLY A 760 -25.84 -24.08 -38.44
C GLY A 760 -24.32 -23.97 -38.41
N THR A 761 -23.76 -22.77 -38.70
CA THR A 761 -22.31 -22.53 -38.80
C THR A 761 -21.74 -21.83 -37.54
N LEU A 762 -22.58 -21.61 -36.52
CA LEU A 762 -22.11 -20.94 -35.30
C LEU A 762 -21.01 -21.76 -34.62
N SER A 763 -19.87 -21.13 -34.43
CA SER A 763 -18.72 -21.63 -33.67
C SER A 763 -18.39 -20.66 -32.55
N VAL A 764 -18.16 -21.18 -31.33
CA VAL A 764 -17.70 -20.41 -30.21
C VAL A 764 -16.28 -20.85 -29.84
N THR A 765 -15.32 -19.93 -29.97
CA THR A 765 -13.92 -20.21 -29.69
C THR A 765 -13.40 -19.37 -28.52
N THR A 766 -12.60 -19.99 -27.65
CA THR A 766 -11.95 -19.27 -26.54
C THR A 766 -10.67 -18.62 -27.04
N LYS A 767 -10.59 -17.29 -26.97
CA LYS A 767 -9.42 -16.53 -27.38
C LYS A 767 -8.74 -15.90 -26.17
N GLN A 768 -7.40 -15.90 -26.17
CA GLN A 768 -6.58 -15.24 -25.14
C GLN A 768 -6.14 -13.86 -25.63
N VAL A 769 -6.34 -12.86 -24.80
CA VAL A 769 -5.70 -11.55 -24.96
C VAL A 769 -4.39 -11.54 -24.20
N SER A 770 -3.34 -11.08 -24.85
CA SER A 770 -2.01 -10.83 -24.29
C SER A 770 -1.59 -9.41 -24.62
N LEU A 771 -1.06 -8.66 -23.65
CA LEU A 771 -0.87 -7.22 -23.79
C LEU A 771 0.54 -6.84 -24.25
N PHE A 772 1.57 -7.42 -23.65
CA PHE A 772 2.92 -6.90 -23.79
C PHE A 772 3.89 -7.94 -24.38
N PRO A 773 4.27 -7.76 -25.66
CA PRO A 773 5.44 -8.44 -26.23
C PRO A 773 6.73 -7.87 -25.61
N VAL A 774 7.87 -8.09 -26.24
CA VAL A 774 9.12 -7.43 -25.88
C VAL A 774 9.00 -5.91 -26.04
N ILE A 775 9.32 -5.15 -24.96
CA ILE A 775 9.22 -3.68 -24.98
C ILE A 775 10.54 -3.08 -24.51
N PRO A 776 11.35 -2.52 -25.43
CA PRO A 776 12.51 -1.73 -25.05
C PRO A 776 12.09 -0.34 -24.53
N SER A 777 12.85 0.23 -23.61
CA SER A 777 12.66 1.59 -23.14
C SER A 777 13.97 2.25 -22.74
N VAL A 778 14.01 3.57 -22.84
CA VAL A 778 15.16 4.40 -22.45
C VAL A 778 14.65 5.56 -21.58
N THR A 779 15.38 5.84 -20.51
CA THR A 779 15.09 6.98 -19.63
C THR A 779 16.38 7.74 -19.35
N TRP A 780 16.33 9.05 -19.49
CA TRP A 780 17.39 9.96 -19.08
C TRP A 780 17.00 10.65 -17.76
N ASN A 781 17.85 10.50 -16.74
CA ASN A 781 17.68 11.14 -15.44
C ASN A 781 18.77 12.17 -15.23
N VAL A 782 18.39 13.28 -14.62
CA VAL A 782 19.30 14.43 -14.31
C VAL A 782 19.04 14.88 -12.89
N HIS A 783 20.13 15.19 -12.18
CA HIS A 783 20.11 15.76 -10.83
C HIS A 783 21.01 17.01 -10.80
N PHE A 784 20.48 18.11 -10.22
CA PHE A 784 21.14 19.41 -10.09
C PHE A 784 21.36 19.78 -8.64
#